data_3030e80d8f101967156ec90049fcc35f
#
_entry.id   3030e80d8f101967156ec90049fcc35f
#
_cell.length_a   1.000
_cell.length_b   1.000
_cell.length_c   1.000
_cell.angle_alpha   90.00
_cell.angle_beta   90.00
_cell.angle_gamma   90.00
#
_symmetry.space_group_name_H-M   'P 1'
#
loop_
_entity.id
_entity.type
_entity.pdbx_description
1 polymer ?
#
loop_
_entity_poly.entity_id
_entity_poly.type
_entity_poly.pdbx_seq_one_letter_code
_entity_poly.pdbx_strand_id
1 'polypeptide(L)'
;RVRLVEAVVGELLHQVEDRAGEVGPDALACRAQDLKELIRVPSALDRIISDTQGWPALCRIAGRVSYRMQPLHLWPEIICYLDQMVLAPLSPALRTWLKKAALIAPLDAESHDFALRVHDGAQWIARAQRECLLLRPDSDGMFALNPALRHHLALSGQSQLRSSPSHLLKRAAFHHWRAGRPAQTIALSLRAGDPAWARGLGGEIVMDVALRQGRIDELAHWLEGVPDTALLTNPMAGLGKIWALSFQQQQHAGATHLLKLLSRTDAHEELLTLLGATTAALRDDVVRAEMLCRQWLELHARENPMMKASALACLASIVASQSNAAEFAALRPLLDQACALADQGFARDWAKIAEVLLLLTQGQIIPARNRIDAHLTDMVSPVAEQTLKTLRLAVLAESGVPLAELEWPLLFCDQIVDVRIHTARAILRAARLAGDADLCEKILTELDVKAVRDHMPRLQLMADILTAEHEIASGRSVTIPNIPRNDAITSAHLAIADVECMLLSATRALADGKDHLARQLTDRILARIRRAGWQHIILKTLMLRSVLHLRKEALQLSIRSAEEASEIRDSTGLKETAREFRNILEHIHAGWAVKARFDRSAAQHHLPSSQHTEGSDLSRRQLHILGLARDGLTSAEIANILGIGEDGVKWHFRAIFKCLAVNRRTQAVATAIQRGLLH
;
A
#
# COMPACT_ATOMS: atom_id res chain seq x y z
N ARG A 1 -38.05 16.67 -30.91
CA ARG A 1 -36.81 15.99 -30.55
C ARG A 1 -35.62 16.52 -31.37
N VAL A 2 -35.77 16.68 -32.69
CA VAL A 2 -34.72 17.31 -33.55
C VAL A 2 -34.45 18.74 -33.13
N ARG A 3 -35.47 19.56 -32.83
CA ARG A 3 -35.32 20.95 -32.34
C ARG A 3 -34.57 21.06 -31.00
N LEU A 4 -34.57 20.04 -30.18
CA LEU A 4 -33.83 20.02 -28.91
C LEU A 4 -32.32 19.81 -29.14
N VAL A 5 -31.98 19.02 -30.16
CA VAL A 5 -30.58 18.79 -30.56
C VAL A 5 -30.02 20.05 -31.26
N GLU A 6 -30.79 20.67 -32.13
CA GLU A 6 -30.42 21.94 -32.80
C GLU A 6 -30.22 23.09 -31.81
N ALA A 7 -31.08 23.22 -30.79
CA ALA A 7 -30.95 24.24 -29.75
C ALA A 7 -29.69 24.00 -28.89
N VAL A 8 -29.34 22.74 -28.59
CA VAL A 8 -28.15 22.40 -27.81
C VAL A 8 -26.86 22.69 -28.59
N VAL A 9 -26.84 22.36 -29.88
CA VAL A 9 -25.68 22.60 -30.74
C VAL A 9 -25.54 24.09 -31.05
N GLY A 10 -26.63 24.81 -31.28
CA GLY A 10 -26.63 26.26 -31.52
C GLY A 10 -26.09 27.07 -30.34
N GLU A 11 -26.49 26.71 -29.12
CA GLU A 11 -26.01 27.36 -27.88
C GLU A 11 -24.53 27.11 -27.60
N LEU A 12 -24.03 25.91 -27.95
CA LEU A 12 -22.59 25.56 -27.84
C LEU A 12 -21.75 26.28 -28.90
N LEU A 13 -22.24 26.42 -30.12
CA LEU A 13 -21.55 27.14 -31.19
C LEU A 13 -21.45 28.65 -30.88
N HIS A 14 -22.47 29.27 -30.32
CA HIS A 14 -22.44 30.68 -29.92
C HIS A 14 -21.44 30.97 -28.79
N GLN A 15 -21.17 30.03 -27.91
CA GLN A 15 -20.15 30.16 -26.86
C GLN A 15 -18.71 29.99 -27.38
N VAL A 16 -18.52 29.36 -28.54
CA VAL A 16 -17.21 29.07 -29.15
C VAL A 16 -16.80 30.19 -30.13
N GLU A 17 -17.74 30.88 -30.77
CA GLU A 17 -17.46 31.95 -31.74
C GLU A 17 -16.76 33.19 -31.14
N ASP A 18 -16.85 33.42 -29.82
CA ASP A 18 -16.20 34.56 -29.15
C ASP A 18 -14.71 34.31 -28.77
N ARG A 19 -14.17 33.14 -29.03
CA ARG A 19 -12.75 32.83 -28.80
C ARG A 19 -12.12 32.23 -30.05
N ALA A 20 -11.72 33.10 -30.97
CA ALA A 20 -10.95 32.73 -32.17
C ALA A 20 -9.54 32.28 -31.82
N GLY A 21 -9.42 31.00 -31.37
CA GLY A 21 -8.20 30.22 -31.25
C GLY A 21 -8.56 28.80 -31.60
N GLU A 22 -7.65 28.03 -32.21
CA GLU A 22 -7.85 26.61 -32.42
C GLU A 22 -8.04 25.87 -31.09
N VAL A 23 -9.28 25.63 -30.72
CA VAL A 23 -9.63 24.88 -29.51
C VAL A 23 -9.66 23.40 -29.88
N GLY A 24 -8.65 22.67 -29.44
CA GLY A 24 -8.59 21.21 -29.66
C GLY A 24 -9.72 20.47 -28.94
N PRO A 25 -10.06 19.24 -29.38
CA PRO A 25 -11.15 18.45 -28.83
C PRO A 25 -11.04 18.21 -27.30
N ASP A 26 -9.82 18.15 -26.78
CA ASP A 26 -9.57 17.91 -25.34
C ASP A 26 -9.88 19.14 -24.48
N ALA A 27 -9.76 20.35 -25.04
CA ALA A 27 -10.14 21.58 -24.38
C ALA A 27 -11.67 21.76 -24.30
N LEU A 28 -12.43 21.05 -25.16
CA LEU A 28 -13.89 21.03 -25.16
C LEU A 28 -14.46 19.90 -24.27
N ALA A 29 -13.65 18.95 -23.81
CA ALA A 29 -14.13 17.82 -23.03
C ALA A 29 -14.64 18.26 -21.66
N CYS A 30 -15.89 17.93 -21.34
CA CYS A 30 -16.47 18.11 -20.01
C CYS A 30 -15.76 17.26 -18.98
N ARG A 31 -15.37 17.86 -17.86
CA ARG A 31 -14.80 17.18 -16.70
C ARG A 31 -15.91 16.80 -15.71
N ALA A 32 -15.59 15.91 -14.77
CA ALA A 32 -16.54 15.50 -13.73
C ALA A 32 -17.16 16.69 -12.97
N GLN A 33 -16.41 17.75 -12.76
CA GLN A 33 -16.86 18.97 -12.09
C GLN A 33 -17.95 19.70 -12.90
N ASP A 34 -17.81 19.76 -14.22
CA ASP A 34 -18.72 20.44 -15.12
C ASP A 34 -20.09 19.71 -15.24
N LEU A 35 -20.11 18.43 -14.93
CA LEU A 35 -21.27 17.56 -15.07
C LEU A 35 -22.04 17.33 -13.76
N LYS A 36 -21.47 17.67 -12.60
CA LYS A 36 -22.11 17.48 -11.29
C LYS A 36 -23.49 18.15 -11.17
N GLU A 37 -23.67 19.30 -11.80
CA GLU A 37 -24.96 20.01 -11.80
C GLU A 37 -25.97 19.42 -12.79
N LEU A 38 -25.49 18.76 -13.85
CA LEU A 38 -26.31 18.18 -14.91
C LEU A 38 -26.76 16.74 -14.59
N ILE A 39 -25.95 15.99 -13.86
CA ILE A 39 -26.20 14.57 -13.58
C ILE A 39 -26.61 14.42 -12.12
N ARG A 40 -27.90 14.14 -11.93
CA ARG A 40 -28.52 13.99 -10.59
C ARG A 40 -28.15 12.71 -9.85
N VAL A 41 -27.50 11.73 -10.51
CA VAL A 41 -27.11 10.46 -9.92
C VAL A 41 -25.60 10.35 -9.91
N PRO A 42 -24.94 10.55 -8.76
CA PRO A 42 -23.47 10.56 -8.67
C PRO A 42 -22.80 9.28 -9.18
N SER A 43 -23.40 8.12 -8.93
CA SER A 43 -22.90 6.81 -9.39
C SER A 43 -22.96 6.60 -10.91
N ALA A 44 -23.66 7.46 -11.65
CA ALA A 44 -23.72 7.42 -13.10
C ALA A 44 -22.66 8.32 -13.78
N LEU A 45 -22.07 9.25 -13.02
CA LEU A 45 -21.18 10.28 -13.54
C LEU A 45 -19.93 9.68 -14.20
N ASP A 46 -19.23 8.80 -13.51
CA ASP A 46 -18.01 8.18 -14.02
C ASP A 46 -18.25 7.35 -15.26
N ARG A 47 -19.36 6.62 -15.28
CA ARG A 47 -19.77 5.83 -16.46
C ARG A 47 -20.12 6.71 -17.64
N ILE A 48 -20.85 7.81 -17.43
CA ILE A 48 -21.19 8.74 -18.51
C ILE A 48 -19.91 9.39 -19.06
N ILE A 49 -18.98 9.78 -18.23
CA ILE A 49 -17.70 10.33 -18.66
C ILE A 49 -16.91 9.30 -19.46
N SER A 50 -16.81 8.07 -18.98
CA SER A 50 -16.13 6.98 -19.67
C SER A 50 -16.74 6.69 -21.04
N ASP A 51 -18.06 6.53 -21.13
CA ASP A 51 -18.76 6.21 -22.38
C ASP A 51 -18.79 7.37 -23.37
N THR A 52 -18.78 8.62 -22.90
CA THR A 52 -18.80 9.82 -23.74
C THR A 52 -17.42 10.44 -23.97
N GLN A 53 -16.41 10.03 -23.19
CA GLN A 53 -15.09 10.69 -23.11
C GLN A 53 -15.21 12.23 -22.92
N GLY A 54 -16.19 12.67 -22.14
CA GLY A 54 -16.47 14.06 -21.89
C GLY A 54 -17.02 14.85 -23.09
N TRP A 55 -17.45 14.18 -24.19
CA TRP A 55 -17.99 14.89 -25.35
C TRP A 55 -19.25 15.69 -24.98
N PRO A 56 -19.25 17.04 -25.10
CA PRO A 56 -20.29 17.90 -24.48
C PRO A 56 -21.71 17.55 -24.89
N ALA A 57 -21.94 17.30 -26.18
CA ALA A 57 -23.27 16.96 -26.68
C ALA A 57 -23.79 15.62 -26.12
N LEU A 58 -22.93 14.58 -26.08
CA LEU A 58 -23.29 13.28 -25.50
C LEU A 58 -23.52 13.38 -24.00
N CYS A 59 -22.66 14.13 -23.28
CA CYS A 59 -22.81 14.38 -21.84
C CYS A 59 -24.14 15.10 -21.54
N ARG A 60 -24.49 16.11 -22.35
CA ARG A 60 -25.73 16.87 -22.16
C ARG A 60 -26.98 16.08 -22.49
N ILE A 61 -26.94 15.21 -23.51
CA ILE A 61 -28.02 14.27 -23.80
C ILE A 61 -28.19 13.30 -22.65
N ALA A 62 -27.08 12.69 -22.17
CA ALA A 62 -27.07 11.75 -21.05
C ALA A 62 -27.59 12.37 -19.74
N GLY A 63 -27.22 13.65 -19.46
CA GLY A 63 -27.68 14.37 -18.27
C GLY A 63 -29.15 14.77 -18.28
N ARG A 64 -29.75 14.99 -19.47
CA ARG A 64 -31.17 15.36 -19.62
C ARG A 64 -32.12 14.18 -19.65
N VAL A 65 -31.63 13.01 -20.02
CA VAL A 65 -32.40 11.77 -20.02
C VAL A 65 -32.25 11.11 -18.65
N SER A 66 -33.37 10.72 -18.03
CA SER A 66 -33.29 9.97 -16.76
C SER A 66 -32.40 8.77 -16.94
N TYR A 67 -31.43 8.59 -16.01
CA TYR A 67 -30.44 7.51 -16.06
C TYR A 67 -31.08 6.16 -16.36
N ARG A 68 -30.59 5.49 -17.39
CA ARG A 68 -31.02 4.14 -17.78
C ARG A 68 -29.91 3.15 -17.52
N MET A 69 -30.24 1.96 -17.04
CA MET A 69 -29.27 0.87 -16.81
C MET A 69 -28.61 0.36 -18.11
N GLN A 70 -29.18 0.67 -19.27
CA GLN A 70 -28.68 0.26 -20.58
C GLN A 70 -27.42 1.08 -20.98
N PRO A 71 -26.50 0.50 -21.75
CA PRO A 71 -25.36 1.22 -22.34
C PRO A 71 -25.80 2.43 -23.18
N LEU A 72 -25.04 3.53 -23.13
CA LEU A 72 -25.38 4.79 -23.82
C LEU A 72 -25.59 4.64 -25.33
N HIS A 73 -24.82 3.79 -25.99
CA HIS A 73 -24.95 3.55 -27.44
C HIS A 73 -26.27 2.87 -27.85
N LEU A 74 -27.07 2.39 -26.91
CA LEU A 74 -28.42 1.84 -27.15
C LEU A 74 -29.55 2.85 -26.87
N TRP A 75 -29.22 4.07 -26.42
CA TRP A 75 -30.22 5.10 -26.17
C TRP A 75 -30.68 5.74 -27.48
N PRO A 76 -31.97 5.77 -27.76
CA PRO A 76 -32.51 6.33 -29.01
C PRO A 76 -32.07 7.75 -29.28
N GLU A 77 -31.91 8.56 -28.23
CA GLU A 77 -31.48 9.94 -28.31
C GLU A 77 -30.00 10.06 -28.73
N ILE A 78 -29.15 9.18 -28.21
CA ILE A 78 -27.73 9.08 -28.60
C ILE A 78 -27.59 8.57 -30.03
N ILE A 79 -28.33 7.51 -30.38
CA ILE A 79 -28.34 6.96 -31.74
C ILE A 79 -28.78 8.04 -32.75
N CYS A 80 -29.86 8.75 -32.47
CA CYS A 80 -30.35 9.82 -33.32
C CYS A 80 -29.30 10.94 -33.52
N TYR A 81 -28.64 11.35 -32.44
CA TYR A 81 -27.56 12.32 -32.50
C TYR A 81 -26.40 11.84 -33.36
N LEU A 82 -25.93 10.60 -33.12
CA LEU A 82 -24.81 10.04 -33.87
C LEU A 82 -25.14 9.90 -35.36
N ASP A 83 -26.32 9.44 -35.72
CA ASP A 83 -26.73 9.25 -37.11
C ASP A 83 -26.93 10.59 -37.84
N GLN A 84 -27.63 11.54 -37.23
CA GLN A 84 -28.02 12.77 -37.92
C GLN A 84 -26.94 13.85 -37.88
N MET A 85 -26.23 13.99 -36.74
CA MET A 85 -25.30 15.11 -36.53
C MET A 85 -23.83 14.72 -36.77
N VAL A 86 -23.48 13.44 -36.59
CA VAL A 86 -22.11 12.99 -36.74
C VAL A 86 -21.90 12.24 -38.07
N LEU A 87 -22.79 11.31 -38.42
CA LEU A 87 -22.59 10.42 -39.55
C LEU A 87 -23.24 10.96 -40.86
N ALA A 88 -24.39 11.60 -40.79
CA ALA A 88 -25.06 12.10 -42.01
C ALA A 88 -24.26 13.11 -42.83
N PRO A 89 -23.49 14.03 -42.19
CA PRO A 89 -22.65 14.98 -42.94
C PRO A 89 -21.47 14.33 -43.66
N LEU A 90 -21.02 13.14 -43.20
CA LEU A 90 -19.86 12.47 -43.76
C LEU A 90 -20.17 11.84 -45.13
N SER A 91 -19.15 11.78 -45.99
CA SER A 91 -19.28 11.08 -47.28
C SER A 91 -19.60 9.60 -47.12
N PRO A 92 -20.33 8.98 -48.06
CA PRO A 92 -20.68 7.55 -47.96
C PRO A 92 -19.45 6.63 -47.85
N ALA A 93 -18.36 7.00 -48.52
CA ALA A 93 -17.11 6.25 -48.48
C ALA A 93 -16.47 6.29 -47.06
N LEU A 94 -16.45 7.48 -46.43
CA LEU A 94 -15.91 7.62 -45.08
C LEU A 94 -16.77 6.92 -44.05
N ARG A 95 -18.10 6.98 -44.17
CA ARG A 95 -19.02 6.21 -43.31
C ARG A 95 -18.79 4.70 -43.38
N THR A 96 -18.57 4.20 -44.61
CA THR A 96 -18.27 2.77 -44.82
C THR A 96 -16.92 2.40 -44.21
N TRP A 97 -15.92 3.27 -44.35
CA TRP A 97 -14.60 3.06 -43.72
C TRP A 97 -14.71 3.09 -42.18
N LEU A 98 -15.40 4.08 -41.60
CA LEU A 98 -15.60 4.19 -40.14
C LEU A 98 -16.25 2.94 -39.53
N LYS A 99 -17.20 2.32 -40.24
CA LYS A 99 -17.83 1.05 -39.80
C LYS A 99 -16.82 -0.09 -39.68
N LYS A 100 -15.87 -0.18 -40.62
CA LYS A 100 -14.78 -1.18 -40.57
C LYS A 100 -13.75 -0.82 -39.49
N ALA A 101 -13.35 0.45 -39.40
CA ALA A 101 -12.43 0.96 -38.40
C ALA A 101 -12.95 0.74 -36.98
N ALA A 102 -14.24 0.94 -36.75
CA ALA A 102 -14.88 0.73 -35.44
C ALA A 102 -14.77 -0.72 -34.94
N LEU A 103 -14.67 -1.69 -35.82
CA LEU A 103 -14.49 -3.10 -35.46
C LEU A 103 -13.10 -3.37 -34.88
N ILE A 104 -12.05 -2.69 -35.39
CA ILE A 104 -10.66 -2.94 -35.04
C ILE A 104 -10.03 -1.84 -34.16
N ALA A 105 -10.77 -0.76 -33.89
CA ALA A 105 -10.30 0.34 -33.05
C ALA A 105 -10.02 -0.10 -31.59
N PRO A 106 -8.98 0.49 -30.96
CA PRO A 106 -8.08 1.52 -31.47
C PRO A 106 -7.14 0.99 -32.59
N LEU A 107 -6.71 1.86 -33.51
CA LEU A 107 -5.97 1.48 -34.71
C LEU A 107 -4.94 2.55 -35.09
N ASP A 108 -3.90 2.12 -35.78
CA ASP A 108 -2.99 2.96 -36.54
C ASP A 108 -3.03 2.57 -38.05
N ALA A 109 -2.27 3.26 -38.85
CA ALA A 109 -2.24 2.98 -40.29
C ALA A 109 -1.79 1.54 -40.59
N GLU A 110 -0.80 1.04 -39.88
CA GLU A 110 -0.24 -0.30 -40.06
C GLU A 110 -1.23 -1.39 -39.64
N SER A 111 -1.87 -1.24 -38.46
CA SER A 111 -2.87 -2.20 -37.97
C SER A 111 -4.10 -2.24 -38.90
N HIS A 112 -4.53 -1.07 -39.39
CA HIS A 112 -5.60 -0.94 -40.33
C HIS A 112 -5.28 -1.71 -41.63
N ASP A 113 -4.12 -1.41 -42.23
CA ASP A 113 -3.69 -1.97 -43.52
C ASP A 113 -3.48 -3.48 -43.43
N PHE A 114 -2.89 -3.94 -42.35
CA PHE A 114 -2.72 -5.37 -42.09
C PHE A 114 -4.06 -6.10 -41.90
N ALA A 115 -4.96 -5.51 -41.11
CA ALA A 115 -6.27 -6.12 -40.82
C ALA A 115 -7.15 -6.19 -42.06
N LEU A 116 -7.22 -5.12 -42.83
CA LEU A 116 -8.09 -4.99 -44.00
C LEU A 116 -7.42 -5.46 -45.31
N ARG A 117 -6.11 -5.71 -45.31
CA ARG A 117 -5.29 -6.05 -46.52
C ARG A 117 -5.34 -4.95 -47.60
N VAL A 118 -5.10 -3.73 -47.15
CA VAL A 118 -5.07 -2.52 -47.97
C VAL A 118 -3.79 -1.72 -47.67
N HIS A 119 -3.58 -0.59 -48.33
CA HIS A 119 -2.42 0.28 -48.11
C HIS A 119 -2.77 1.77 -48.08
N ASP A 120 -4.01 2.07 -47.68
CA ASP A 120 -4.59 3.41 -47.65
C ASP A 120 -4.97 3.93 -46.25
N GLY A 121 -4.56 3.21 -45.20
CA GLY A 121 -4.92 3.49 -43.82
C GLY A 121 -4.54 4.89 -43.35
N ALA A 122 -3.31 5.33 -43.67
CA ALA A 122 -2.87 6.68 -43.29
C ALA A 122 -3.74 7.78 -43.93
N GLN A 123 -4.16 7.60 -45.19
CA GLN A 123 -5.02 8.56 -45.90
C GLN A 123 -6.41 8.63 -45.25
N TRP A 124 -6.99 7.48 -44.95
CA TRP A 124 -8.29 7.39 -44.32
C TRP A 124 -8.31 7.94 -42.88
N ILE A 125 -7.29 7.66 -42.10
CA ILE A 125 -7.14 8.20 -40.76
C ILE A 125 -7.02 9.73 -40.83
N ALA A 126 -6.13 10.27 -41.67
CA ALA A 126 -5.97 11.71 -41.82
C ALA A 126 -7.25 12.40 -42.34
N ARG A 127 -8.03 11.73 -43.19
CA ARG A 127 -9.33 12.21 -43.61
C ARG A 127 -10.35 12.19 -42.49
N ALA A 128 -10.43 11.08 -41.77
CA ALA A 128 -11.36 10.90 -40.66
C ALA A 128 -11.09 11.90 -39.53
N GLN A 129 -9.82 12.22 -39.23
CA GLN A 129 -9.47 13.26 -38.24
C GLN A 129 -9.98 14.65 -38.61
N ARG A 130 -10.01 14.99 -39.91
CA ARG A 130 -10.50 16.29 -40.39
C ARG A 130 -12.01 16.37 -40.45
N GLU A 131 -12.69 15.26 -40.75
CA GLU A 131 -14.13 15.23 -41.00
C GLU A 131 -14.93 14.66 -39.79
N CYS A 132 -14.29 13.94 -38.86
CA CYS A 132 -14.94 13.29 -37.73
C CYS A 132 -14.21 13.61 -36.42
N LEU A 133 -14.68 14.58 -35.66
CA LEU A 133 -14.10 15.03 -34.38
C LEU A 133 -14.11 13.96 -33.27
N LEU A 134 -14.83 12.87 -33.45
CA LEU A 134 -14.92 11.76 -32.48
C LEU A 134 -13.84 10.66 -32.71
N LEU A 135 -12.91 10.87 -33.64
CA LEU A 135 -11.70 10.07 -33.83
C LEU A 135 -10.51 10.84 -33.27
N ARG A 136 -9.83 10.32 -32.26
CA ARG A 136 -8.73 10.98 -31.57
C ARG A 136 -7.53 10.06 -31.41
N PRO A 137 -6.30 10.63 -31.38
CA PRO A 137 -5.16 9.86 -30.91
C PRO A 137 -5.31 9.59 -29.42
N ASP A 138 -4.92 8.40 -28.99
CA ASP A 138 -4.77 8.04 -27.58
C ASP A 138 -3.32 8.31 -27.09
N SER A 139 -3.03 7.94 -25.82
CA SER A 139 -1.70 8.10 -25.23
C SER A 139 -0.60 7.36 -25.96
N ASP A 140 -0.95 6.30 -26.67
CA ASP A 140 -0.01 5.42 -27.40
C ASP A 140 0.15 5.80 -28.87
N GLY A 141 -0.42 6.94 -29.27
CA GLY A 141 -0.41 7.41 -30.66
C GLY A 141 -1.34 6.63 -31.59
N MET A 142 -2.20 5.79 -31.03
CA MET A 142 -3.23 5.07 -31.75
C MET A 142 -4.47 5.94 -31.90
N PHE A 143 -5.26 5.70 -32.94
CA PHE A 143 -6.52 6.40 -33.15
C PHE A 143 -7.68 5.62 -32.58
N ALA A 144 -8.34 6.20 -31.61
CA ALA A 144 -9.53 5.66 -30.96
C ALA A 144 -10.78 6.43 -31.37
N LEU A 145 -11.84 5.72 -31.62
CA LEU A 145 -13.19 6.29 -31.77
C LEU A 145 -13.84 6.46 -30.41
N ASN A 146 -14.57 7.56 -30.25
CA ASN A 146 -15.41 7.71 -29.04
C ASN A 146 -16.21 6.45 -28.77
N PRO A 147 -16.28 5.91 -27.53
CA PRO A 147 -16.87 4.62 -27.21
C PRO A 147 -18.33 4.48 -27.70
N ALA A 148 -19.18 5.51 -27.53
CA ALA A 148 -20.57 5.48 -27.98
C ALA A 148 -20.66 5.35 -29.51
N LEU A 149 -19.85 6.14 -30.25
CA LEU A 149 -19.78 6.06 -31.70
C LEU A 149 -19.23 4.72 -32.18
N ARG A 150 -18.17 4.23 -31.56
CA ARG A 150 -17.55 2.94 -31.89
C ARG A 150 -18.54 1.79 -31.78
N HIS A 151 -19.26 1.69 -30.67
CA HIS A 151 -20.25 0.63 -30.47
C HIS A 151 -21.42 0.73 -31.46
N HIS A 152 -21.92 1.94 -31.72
CA HIS A 152 -22.98 2.16 -32.69
C HIS A 152 -22.56 1.74 -34.11
N LEU A 153 -21.37 2.14 -34.55
CA LEU A 153 -20.82 1.76 -35.86
C LEU A 153 -20.49 0.27 -35.96
N ALA A 154 -19.98 -0.35 -34.91
CA ALA A 154 -19.64 -1.77 -34.89
C ALA A 154 -20.88 -2.65 -35.10
N LEU A 155 -22.00 -2.31 -34.46
CA LEU A 155 -23.28 -3.02 -34.65
C LEU A 155 -23.75 -2.93 -36.11
N SER A 156 -23.68 -1.75 -36.72
CA SER A 156 -24.09 -1.53 -38.12
C SER A 156 -23.08 -2.05 -39.16
N GLY A 157 -21.81 -2.18 -38.76
CA GLY A 157 -20.69 -2.63 -39.63
C GLY A 157 -20.66 -4.13 -39.87
N GLN A 158 -21.12 -4.94 -38.90
CA GLN A 158 -21.06 -6.39 -38.99
C GLN A 158 -21.87 -6.95 -40.21
N SER A 159 -22.95 -6.31 -40.57
CA SER A 159 -23.80 -6.70 -41.70
C SER A 159 -23.25 -6.38 -43.08
N GLN A 160 -22.20 -5.56 -43.17
CA GLN A 160 -21.64 -5.04 -44.43
C GLN A 160 -20.29 -5.68 -44.84
N LEU A 161 -19.77 -6.59 -44.03
CA LEU A 161 -18.47 -7.21 -44.29
C LEU A 161 -18.61 -8.42 -45.24
N ARG A 162 -17.72 -8.47 -46.27
CA ARG A 162 -17.58 -9.65 -47.14
C ARG A 162 -16.89 -10.85 -46.46
N SER A 163 -16.12 -10.60 -45.41
CA SER A 163 -15.44 -11.62 -44.59
C SER A 163 -16.05 -11.66 -43.22
N SER A 164 -15.98 -12.82 -42.54
CA SER A 164 -16.43 -12.92 -41.15
C SER A 164 -15.72 -11.86 -40.28
N PRO A 165 -16.46 -11.10 -39.46
CA PRO A 165 -15.87 -10.15 -38.50
C PRO A 165 -14.76 -10.77 -37.64
N SER A 166 -14.89 -12.06 -37.32
CA SER A 166 -13.91 -12.82 -36.55
C SER A 166 -12.53 -12.86 -37.22
N HIS A 167 -12.46 -13.08 -38.54
CA HIS A 167 -11.17 -13.09 -39.26
C HIS A 167 -10.49 -11.72 -39.31
N LEU A 168 -11.25 -10.65 -39.40
CA LEU A 168 -10.73 -9.29 -39.32
C LEU A 168 -10.12 -9.00 -37.97
N LEU A 169 -10.86 -9.32 -36.91
CA LEU A 169 -10.43 -9.13 -35.52
C LEU A 169 -9.19 -9.98 -35.17
N LYS A 170 -9.15 -11.23 -35.63
CA LYS A 170 -7.95 -12.09 -35.43
C LYS A 170 -6.70 -11.51 -36.09
N ARG A 171 -6.81 -10.97 -37.32
CA ARG A 171 -5.67 -10.33 -38.00
C ARG A 171 -5.22 -9.08 -37.26
N ALA A 172 -6.15 -8.23 -36.85
CA ALA A 172 -5.82 -7.04 -36.06
C ALA A 172 -5.15 -7.43 -34.73
N ALA A 173 -5.69 -8.41 -34.01
CA ALA A 173 -5.11 -8.92 -32.76
C ALA A 173 -3.69 -9.45 -32.99
N PHE A 174 -3.46 -10.22 -34.05
CA PHE A 174 -2.13 -10.75 -34.38
C PHE A 174 -1.13 -9.64 -34.72
N HIS A 175 -1.55 -8.60 -35.43
CA HIS A 175 -0.71 -7.44 -35.68
C HIS A 175 -0.28 -6.74 -34.39
N HIS A 176 -1.25 -6.46 -33.49
CA HIS A 176 -0.97 -5.82 -32.22
C HIS A 176 -0.06 -6.67 -31.32
N TRP A 177 -0.21 -7.99 -31.34
CA TRP A 177 0.71 -8.88 -30.63
C TRP A 177 2.15 -8.74 -31.12
N ARG A 178 2.35 -8.76 -32.43
CA ARG A 178 3.69 -8.55 -33.03
C ARG A 178 4.26 -7.17 -32.75
N ALA A 179 3.42 -6.18 -32.61
CA ALA A 179 3.79 -4.80 -32.27
C ALA A 179 4.01 -4.58 -30.76
N GLY A 180 3.91 -5.64 -29.91
CA GLY A 180 4.08 -5.53 -28.46
C GLY A 180 2.95 -4.79 -27.75
N ARG A 181 1.72 -4.86 -28.27
CA ARG A 181 0.53 -4.17 -27.73
C ARG A 181 -0.47 -5.18 -27.13
N PRO A 182 -0.22 -5.67 -25.92
CA PRO A 182 -1.02 -6.75 -25.31
C PRO A 182 -2.48 -6.38 -25.04
N ALA A 183 -2.76 -5.15 -24.64
CA ALA A 183 -4.12 -4.65 -24.38
C ALA A 183 -5.05 -4.82 -25.59
N GLN A 184 -4.61 -4.28 -26.71
CA GLN A 184 -5.35 -4.31 -27.95
C GLN A 184 -5.50 -5.75 -28.46
N THR A 185 -4.45 -6.58 -28.29
CA THR A 185 -4.48 -7.99 -28.64
C THR A 185 -5.56 -8.76 -27.87
N ILE A 186 -5.61 -8.59 -26.54
CA ILE A 186 -6.61 -9.27 -25.70
C ILE A 186 -8.01 -8.80 -26.07
N ALA A 187 -8.25 -7.49 -26.14
CA ALA A 187 -9.55 -6.92 -26.45
C ALA A 187 -10.10 -7.41 -27.80
N LEU A 188 -9.25 -7.44 -28.83
CA LEU A 188 -9.64 -7.89 -30.18
C LEU A 188 -9.82 -9.40 -30.24
N SER A 189 -9.00 -10.18 -29.50
CA SER A 189 -9.11 -11.64 -29.45
C SER A 189 -10.42 -12.08 -28.80
N LEU A 190 -10.82 -11.43 -27.70
CA LEU A 190 -12.10 -11.71 -27.03
C LEU A 190 -13.29 -11.32 -27.93
N ARG A 191 -13.20 -10.19 -28.62
CA ARG A 191 -14.24 -9.73 -29.55
C ARG A 191 -14.35 -10.61 -30.80
N ALA A 192 -13.29 -11.34 -31.18
CA ALA A 192 -13.33 -12.26 -32.32
C ALA A 192 -14.27 -13.44 -32.13
N GLY A 193 -14.65 -13.75 -30.88
CA GLY A 193 -15.61 -14.79 -30.56
C GLY A 193 -15.16 -16.22 -30.84
N ASP A 194 -13.84 -16.44 -30.99
CA ASP A 194 -13.25 -17.77 -31.18
C ASP A 194 -12.51 -18.19 -29.89
N PRO A 195 -13.09 -19.15 -29.13
CA PRO A 195 -12.52 -19.54 -27.84
C PRO A 195 -11.15 -20.21 -27.96
N ALA A 196 -10.89 -20.93 -29.03
CA ALA A 196 -9.59 -21.60 -29.21
C ALA A 196 -8.49 -20.59 -29.52
N TRP A 197 -8.77 -19.62 -30.38
CA TRP A 197 -7.88 -18.51 -30.69
C TRP A 197 -7.59 -17.65 -29.45
N ALA A 198 -8.65 -17.27 -28.73
CA ALA A 198 -8.53 -16.43 -27.54
C ALA A 198 -7.75 -17.14 -26.41
N ARG A 199 -7.89 -18.47 -26.26
CA ARG A 199 -7.12 -19.26 -25.27
C ARG A 199 -5.63 -19.26 -25.58
N GLY A 200 -5.24 -19.49 -26.85
CA GLY A 200 -3.83 -19.53 -27.20
C GLY A 200 -3.14 -18.19 -27.02
N LEU A 201 -3.64 -17.16 -27.70
CA LEU A 201 -2.98 -15.85 -27.70
C LEU A 201 -3.26 -15.02 -26.45
N GLY A 202 -4.51 -14.99 -26.00
CA GLY A 202 -4.91 -14.19 -24.85
C GLY A 202 -4.39 -14.73 -23.52
N GLY A 203 -4.22 -16.06 -23.40
CA GLY A 203 -3.72 -16.68 -22.17
C GLY A 203 -2.26 -16.33 -21.88
N GLU A 204 -1.38 -16.42 -22.87
CA GLU A 204 0.03 -16.05 -22.70
C GLU A 204 0.21 -14.58 -22.34
N ILE A 205 -0.57 -13.70 -22.98
CA ILE A 205 -0.49 -12.26 -22.75
C ILE A 205 -1.01 -11.90 -21.35
N VAL A 206 -2.14 -12.48 -20.94
CA VAL A 206 -2.70 -12.23 -19.59
C VAL A 206 -1.69 -12.65 -18.53
N MET A 207 -1.05 -13.81 -18.70
CA MET A 207 -0.04 -14.30 -17.76
C MET A 207 1.21 -13.42 -17.74
N ASP A 208 1.66 -12.96 -18.90
CA ASP A 208 2.80 -12.04 -18.99
C ASP A 208 2.52 -10.71 -18.27
N VAL A 209 1.42 -10.08 -18.61
CA VAL A 209 1.02 -8.78 -18.02
C VAL A 209 0.74 -8.88 -16.53
N ALA A 210 0.03 -9.93 -16.09
CA ALA A 210 -0.33 -10.11 -14.68
C ALA A 210 0.86 -10.51 -13.82
N LEU A 211 1.60 -11.54 -14.23
CA LEU A 211 2.60 -12.17 -13.37
C LEU A 211 4.02 -11.66 -13.63
N ARG A 212 4.35 -11.28 -14.86
CA ARG A 212 5.68 -10.79 -15.20
C ARG A 212 5.82 -9.29 -15.00
N GLN A 213 4.84 -8.53 -15.51
CA GLN A 213 4.89 -7.07 -15.48
C GLN A 213 4.14 -6.47 -14.26
N GLY A 214 3.22 -7.21 -13.64
CA GLY A 214 2.42 -6.73 -12.51
C GLY A 214 1.52 -5.53 -12.83
N ARG A 215 1.13 -5.35 -14.10
CA ARG A 215 0.24 -4.26 -14.56
C ARG A 215 -1.24 -4.66 -14.35
N ILE A 216 -1.59 -4.83 -13.08
CA ILE A 216 -2.86 -5.41 -12.66
C ILE A 216 -4.04 -4.50 -12.96
N ASP A 217 -3.88 -3.19 -12.75
CA ASP A 217 -4.94 -2.20 -13.01
C ASP A 217 -5.29 -2.12 -14.49
N GLU A 218 -4.29 -2.21 -15.35
CA GLU A 218 -4.50 -2.25 -16.80
C GLU A 218 -5.22 -3.53 -17.22
N LEU A 219 -4.80 -4.66 -16.68
CA LEU A 219 -5.48 -5.93 -16.92
C LEU A 219 -6.93 -5.89 -16.46
N ALA A 220 -7.19 -5.31 -15.29
CA ALA A 220 -8.54 -5.11 -14.78
C ALA A 220 -9.39 -4.27 -15.76
N HIS A 221 -8.84 -3.15 -16.20
CA HIS A 221 -9.50 -2.27 -17.17
C HIS A 221 -9.78 -2.96 -18.52
N TRP A 222 -8.84 -3.77 -19.02
CA TRP A 222 -9.04 -4.50 -20.29
C TRP A 222 -10.11 -5.59 -20.20
N LEU A 223 -10.26 -6.20 -19.00
CA LEU A 223 -11.25 -7.24 -18.75
C LEU A 223 -12.56 -6.67 -18.17
N GLU A 224 -12.64 -5.35 -17.96
CA GLU A 224 -13.87 -4.67 -17.59
C GLU A 224 -14.92 -4.82 -18.70
N GLY A 225 -16.15 -5.14 -18.31
CA GLY A 225 -17.24 -5.34 -19.26
C GLY A 225 -17.19 -6.67 -20.03
N VAL A 226 -16.17 -7.52 -19.84
CA VAL A 226 -16.18 -8.88 -20.38
C VAL A 226 -17.16 -9.72 -19.55
N PRO A 227 -18.21 -10.28 -20.16
CA PRO A 227 -19.19 -11.07 -19.42
C PRO A 227 -18.60 -12.39 -18.91
N ASP A 228 -19.04 -12.86 -17.77
CA ASP A 228 -18.53 -14.09 -17.14
C ASP A 228 -18.68 -15.32 -18.05
N THR A 229 -19.73 -15.36 -18.88
CA THR A 229 -19.90 -16.43 -19.88
C THR A 229 -18.76 -16.50 -20.89
N ALA A 230 -18.21 -15.36 -21.32
CA ALA A 230 -17.05 -15.31 -22.19
C ALA A 230 -15.76 -15.74 -21.45
N LEU A 231 -15.66 -15.43 -20.17
CA LEU A 231 -14.53 -15.83 -19.32
C LEU A 231 -14.53 -17.33 -19.02
N LEU A 232 -15.71 -17.95 -18.87
CA LEU A 232 -15.83 -19.40 -18.71
C LEU A 232 -15.41 -20.16 -19.97
N THR A 233 -15.60 -19.57 -21.16
CA THR A 233 -15.12 -20.15 -22.43
C THR A 233 -13.63 -19.91 -22.65
N ASN A 234 -13.03 -18.93 -21.92
CA ASN A 234 -11.60 -18.66 -21.93
C ASN A 234 -11.06 -18.63 -20.50
N PRO A 235 -10.73 -19.80 -19.90
CA PRO A 235 -10.31 -19.90 -18.53
C PRO A 235 -9.11 -18.99 -18.18
N MET A 236 -8.13 -18.82 -19.07
CA MET A 236 -6.98 -17.96 -18.82
C MET A 236 -7.33 -16.48 -18.64
N ALA A 237 -8.28 -15.98 -19.47
CA ALA A 237 -8.80 -14.62 -19.27
C ALA A 237 -9.58 -14.51 -17.96
N GLY A 238 -10.35 -15.54 -17.60
CA GLY A 238 -11.04 -15.65 -16.31
C GLY A 238 -10.07 -15.61 -15.11
N LEU A 239 -8.99 -16.36 -15.20
CA LEU A 239 -7.93 -16.38 -14.19
C LEU A 239 -7.25 -15.01 -14.05
N GLY A 240 -6.95 -14.35 -15.18
CA GLY A 240 -6.43 -12.97 -15.17
C GLY A 240 -7.40 -11.98 -14.55
N LYS A 241 -8.71 -12.12 -14.79
CA LYS A 241 -9.73 -11.28 -14.15
C LYS A 241 -9.82 -11.52 -12.64
N ILE A 242 -9.73 -12.77 -12.19
CA ILE A 242 -9.66 -13.07 -10.74
C ILE A 242 -8.45 -12.39 -10.11
N TRP A 243 -7.28 -12.52 -10.74
CA TRP A 243 -6.06 -11.88 -10.28
C TRP A 243 -6.24 -10.37 -10.17
N ALA A 244 -6.74 -9.72 -11.21
CA ALA A 244 -6.99 -8.29 -11.23
C ALA A 244 -7.99 -7.83 -10.17
N LEU A 245 -9.14 -8.50 -10.05
CA LEU A 245 -10.18 -8.20 -9.06
C LEU A 245 -9.70 -8.41 -7.62
N SER A 246 -8.75 -9.34 -7.39
CA SER A 246 -8.21 -9.59 -6.06
C SER A 246 -7.42 -8.40 -5.50
N PHE A 247 -6.81 -7.60 -6.37
CA PHE A 247 -6.06 -6.40 -5.98
C PHE A 247 -6.90 -5.10 -6.02
N GLN A 248 -8.13 -5.14 -6.51
CA GLN A 248 -9.00 -3.96 -6.55
C GLN A 248 -9.83 -3.81 -5.28
N GLN A 249 -10.01 -2.56 -4.86
CA GLN A 249 -10.89 -2.24 -3.74
C GLN A 249 -12.33 -2.72 -4.01
N GLN A 250 -12.94 -3.35 -3.02
CA GLN A 250 -14.35 -3.78 -3.05
C GLN A 250 -14.68 -4.90 -4.07
N GLN A 251 -13.70 -5.47 -4.77
CA GLN A 251 -13.93 -6.48 -5.81
C GLN A 251 -13.69 -7.93 -5.35
N HIS A 252 -13.33 -8.15 -4.08
CA HIS A 252 -13.04 -9.50 -3.55
C HIS A 252 -14.22 -10.49 -3.69
N ALA A 253 -15.47 -10.00 -3.58
CA ALA A 253 -16.64 -10.84 -3.78
C ALA A 253 -16.72 -11.35 -5.23
N GLY A 254 -16.43 -10.48 -6.21
CA GLY A 254 -16.38 -10.83 -7.63
C GLY A 254 -15.28 -11.84 -7.93
N ALA A 255 -14.08 -11.64 -7.39
CA ALA A 255 -12.98 -12.59 -7.52
C ALA A 255 -13.33 -13.98 -6.97
N THR A 256 -13.94 -14.03 -5.77
CA THR A 256 -14.38 -15.29 -5.15
C THR A 256 -15.49 -15.97 -5.93
N HIS A 257 -16.45 -15.21 -6.45
CA HIS A 257 -17.52 -15.75 -7.28
C HIS A 257 -16.99 -16.39 -8.56
N LEU A 258 -16.14 -15.67 -9.28
CA LEU A 258 -15.52 -16.14 -10.52
C LEU A 258 -14.60 -17.35 -10.28
N LEU A 259 -13.85 -17.35 -9.17
CA LEU A 259 -13.04 -18.49 -8.76
C LEU A 259 -13.90 -19.76 -8.56
N LYS A 260 -15.05 -19.63 -7.89
CA LYS A 260 -16.02 -20.74 -7.71
C LYS A 260 -16.61 -21.23 -9.03
N LEU A 261 -16.86 -20.32 -9.98
CA LEU A 261 -17.36 -20.70 -11.30
C LEU A 261 -16.30 -21.47 -12.09
N LEU A 262 -15.06 -20.99 -12.11
CA LEU A 262 -13.96 -21.64 -12.85
C LEU A 262 -13.52 -22.96 -12.22
N SER A 263 -13.63 -23.12 -10.90
CA SER A 263 -13.32 -24.39 -10.23
C SER A 263 -14.26 -25.54 -10.56
N ARG A 264 -15.38 -25.26 -11.23
CA ARG A 264 -16.32 -26.25 -11.78
C ARG A 264 -15.97 -26.70 -13.20
N THR A 265 -14.96 -26.10 -13.79
CA THR A 265 -14.44 -26.49 -15.11
C THR A 265 -13.16 -27.30 -14.91
N ASP A 266 -12.85 -28.22 -15.82
CA ASP A 266 -11.61 -29.04 -15.75
C ASP A 266 -10.34 -28.22 -16.09
N ALA A 267 -10.32 -26.93 -15.80
CA ALA A 267 -9.28 -26.05 -16.24
C ALA A 267 -8.28 -25.74 -15.11
N HIS A 268 -7.00 -26.11 -15.35
CA HIS A 268 -5.82 -25.54 -14.66
C HIS A 268 -5.88 -25.51 -13.12
N GLU A 269 -6.01 -26.67 -12.47
CA GLU A 269 -6.06 -26.80 -11.02
C GLU A 269 -4.91 -26.09 -10.30
N GLU A 270 -3.71 -26.18 -10.87
CA GLU A 270 -2.49 -25.53 -10.38
C GLU A 270 -2.66 -24.02 -10.24
N LEU A 271 -3.17 -23.37 -11.29
CA LEU A 271 -3.35 -21.92 -11.32
C LEU A 271 -4.51 -21.48 -10.43
N LEU A 272 -5.58 -22.28 -10.37
CA LEU A 272 -6.72 -22.03 -9.47
C LEU A 272 -6.28 -22.12 -7.99
N THR A 273 -5.42 -23.05 -7.64
CA THR A 273 -4.87 -23.17 -6.29
C THR A 273 -4.03 -21.93 -5.92
N LEU A 274 -3.15 -21.48 -6.81
CA LEU A 274 -2.33 -20.30 -6.59
C LEU A 274 -3.17 -19.01 -6.48
N LEU A 275 -4.16 -18.84 -7.35
CA LEU A 275 -5.09 -17.71 -7.29
C LEU A 275 -5.95 -17.75 -6.02
N GLY A 276 -6.36 -18.97 -5.62
CA GLY A 276 -7.05 -19.19 -4.36
C GLY A 276 -6.21 -18.76 -3.16
N ALA A 277 -4.92 -19.06 -3.16
CA ALA A 277 -3.97 -18.64 -2.13
C ALA A 277 -3.85 -17.11 -2.07
N THR A 278 -3.64 -16.46 -3.21
CA THR A 278 -3.53 -14.98 -3.28
C THR A 278 -4.83 -14.30 -2.85
N THR A 279 -5.96 -14.80 -3.33
CA THR A 279 -7.27 -14.24 -2.96
C THR A 279 -7.55 -14.41 -1.47
N ALA A 280 -7.17 -15.55 -0.88
CA ALA A 280 -7.28 -15.79 0.56
C ALA A 280 -6.40 -14.84 1.36
N ALA A 281 -5.13 -14.63 0.96
CA ALA A 281 -4.22 -13.70 1.61
C ALA A 281 -4.75 -12.26 1.61
N LEU A 282 -5.27 -11.79 0.49
CA LEU A 282 -5.85 -10.44 0.36
C LEU A 282 -7.17 -10.26 1.13
N ARG A 283 -7.86 -11.37 1.44
CA ARG A 283 -9.07 -11.39 2.30
C ARG A 283 -8.77 -11.63 3.76
N ASP A 284 -7.53 -11.59 4.18
CA ASP A 284 -7.09 -11.84 5.56
C ASP A 284 -7.31 -13.30 6.05
N ASP A 285 -7.60 -14.23 5.14
CA ASP A 285 -7.65 -15.68 5.44
C ASP A 285 -6.24 -16.29 5.28
N VAL A 286 -5.37 -15.88 6.20
CA VAL A 286 -3.93 -16.19 6.16
C VAL A 286 -3.66 -17.67 6.33
N VAL A 287 -4.47 -18.38 7.14
CA VAL A 287 -4.34 -19.82 7.38
C VAL A 287 -4.57 -20.59 6.08
N ARG A 288 -5.64 -20.26 5.38
CA ARG A 288 -5.96 -20.87 4.09
C ARG A 288 -4.94 -20.52 3.02
N ALA A 289 -4.50 -19.26 2.98
CA ALA A 289 -3.49 -18.81 2.03
C ALA A 289 -2.17 -19.57 2.21
N GLU A 290 -1.70 -19.72 3.44
CA GLU A 290 -0.50 -20.48 3.78
C GLU A 290 -0.62 -21.96 3.38
N MET A 291 -1.74 -22.59 3.73
CA MET A 291 -2.02 -23.97 3.37
C MET A 291 -1.96 -24.19 1.85
N LEU A 292 -2.65 -23.33 1.09
CA LEU A 292 -2.68 -23.44 -0.39
C LEU A 292 -1.32 -23.17 -1.03
N CYS A 293 -0.54 -22.21 -0.53
CA CYS A 293 0.83 -21.97 -1.00
C CYS A 293 1.73 -23.20 -0.77
N ARG A 294 1.69 -23.79 0.43
CA ARG A 294 2.49 -24.97 0.76
C ARG A 294 2.07 -26.17 -0.07
N GLN A 295 0.77 -26.43 -0.19
CA GLN A 295 0.23 -27.48 -1.06
C GLN A 295 0.70 -27.29 -2.51
N TRP A 296 0.63 -26.09 -3.03
CA TRP A 296 1.10 -25.79 -4.39
C TRP A 296 2.59 -26.08 -4.56
N LEU A 297 3.41 -25.66 -3.60
CA LEU A 297 4.87 -25.88 -3.63
C LEU A 297 5.25 -27.34 -3.51
N GLU A 298 4.48 -28.15 -2.81
CA GLU A 298 4.70 -29.60 -2.71
C GLU A 298 4.36 -30.33 -4.01
N LEU A 299 3.23 -29.98 -4.64
CA LEU A 299 2.69 -30.70 -5.79
C LEU A 299 3.26 -30.24 -7.13
N HIS A 300 3.50 -28.93 -7.30
CA HIS A 300 3.72 -28.31 -8.61
C HIS A 300 5.04 -27.54 -8.77
N ALA A 301 5.88 -27.44 -7.74
CA ALA A 301 7.08 -26.59 -7.75
C ALA A 301 8.12 -26.91 -8.85
N ARG A 302 8.01 -28.06 -9.50
CA ARG A 302 8.93 -28.47 -10.58
C ARG A 302 8.45 -28.07 -11.99
N GLU A 303 7.18 -27.71 -12.13
CA GLU A 303 6.51 -27.58 -13.43
C GLU A 303 6.60 -26.18 -14.02
N ASN A 304 6.43 -25.14 -13.22
CA ASN A 304 6.39 -23.75 -13.71
C ASN A 304 7.15 -22.77 -12.79
N PRO A 305 8.34 -22.30 -13.19
CA PRO A 305 9.13 -21.35 -12.40
C PRO A 305 8.40 -20.05 -12.06
N MET A 306 7.54 -19.57 -12.96
CA MET A 306 6.77 -18.32 -12.79
C MET A 306 5.73 -18.46 -11.68
N MET A 307 4.97 -19.55 -11.67
CA MET A 307 3.98 -19.84 -10.64
C MET A 307 4.67 -20.15 -9.29
N LYS A 308 5.83 -20.82 -9.33
CA LYS A 308 6.67 -21.07 -8.15
C LYS A 308 7.12 -19.77 -7.50
N ALA A 309 7.59 -18.79 -8.29
CA ALA A 309 7.97 -17.49 -7.78
C ALA A 309 6.80 -16.76 -7.11
N SER A 310 5.61 -16.81 -7.70
CA SER A 310 4.40 -16.21 -7.13
C SER A 310 3.94 -16.89 -5.84
N ALA A 311 3.98 -18.24 -5.77
CA ALA A 311 3.65 -18.99 -4.56
C ALA A 311 4.63 -18.68 -3.41
N LEU A 312 5.94 -18.64 -3.72
CA LEU A 312 6.98 -18.28 -2.75
C LEU A 312 6.87 -16.83 -2.28
N ALA A 313 6.52 -15.88 -3.15
CA ALA A 313 6.31 -14.49 -2.78
C ALA A 313 5.11 -14.31 -1.86
N CYS A 314 4.00 -15.00 -2.14
CA CYS A 314 2.83 -15.02 -1.27
C CYS A 314 3.17 -15.61 0.11
N LEU A 315 3.82 -16.76 0.15
CA LEU A 315 4.25 -17.41 1.39
C LEU A 315 5.25 -16.55 2.18
N ALA A 316 6.21 -15.90 1.51
CA ALA A 316 7.15 -15.00 2.15
C ALA A 316 6.47 -13.80 2.82
N SER A 317 5.42 -13.24 2.20
CA SER A 317 4.62 -12.16 2.80
C SER A 317 3.89 -12.62 4.06
N ILE A 318 3.32 -13.84 4.04
CA ILE A 318 2.66 -14.44 5.20
C ILE A 318 3.66 -14.68 6.34
N VAL A 319 4.79 -15.31 6.04
CA VAL A 319 5.86 -15.58 7.02
C VAL A 319 6.45 -14.30 7.61
N ALA A 320 6.56 -13.24 6.80
CA ALA A 320 6.99 -11.92 7.26
C ALA A 320 5.99 -11.31 8.26
N SER A 321 4.69 -11.39 7.98
CA SER A 321 3.64 -10.89 8.87
C SER A 321 3.59 -11.63 10.21
N GLN A 322 3.99 -12.90 10.22
CA GLN A 322 4.15 -13.74 11.42
C GLN A 322 5.44 -13.46 12.20
N SER A 323 6.31 -12.56 11.68
CA SER A 323 7.64 -12.28 12.27
C SER A 323 8.59 -13.51 12.34
N ASN A 324 8.41 -14.48 11.44
CA ASN A 324 9.23 -15.69 11.40
C ASN A 324 10.49 -15.46 10.53
N ALA A 325 11.49 -14.78 11.10
CA ALA A 325 12.73 -14.45 10.41
C ALA A 325 13.53 -15.67 9.92
N ALA A 326 13.48 -16.79 10.66
CA ALA A 326 14.23 -18.00 10.31
C ALA A 326 13.65 -18.63 9.04
N GLU A 327 12.34 -18.78 8.97
CA GLU A 327 11.67 -19.30 7.78
C GLU A 327 11.77 -18.35 6.59
N PHE A 328 11.63 -17.04 6.83
CA PHE A 328 11.83 -16.05 5.77
C PHE A 328 13.23 -16.13 5.15
N ALA A 329 14.27 -16.28 5.97
CA ALA A 329 15.64 -16.46 5.51
C ALA A 329 15.84 -17.76 4.71
N ALA A 330 15.09 -18.83 5.02
CA ALA A 330 15.11 -20.07 4.26
C ALA A 330 14.36 -19.96 2.92
N LEU A 331 13.26 -19.20 2.86
CA LEU A 331 12.47 -19.00 1.64
C LEU A 331 13.15 -18.04 0.65
N ARG A 332 13.88 -17.04 1.13
CA ARG A 332 14.46 -15.98 0.29
C ARG A 332 15.33 -16.49 -0.86
N PRO A 333 16.30 -17.40 -0.67
CA PRO A 333 17.12 -17.91 -1.79
C PRO A 333 16.30 -18.67 -2.83
N LEU A 334 15.28 -19.41 -2.40
CA LEU A 334 14.39 -20.17 -3.31
C LEU A 334 13.56 -19.21 -4.16
N LEU A 335 13.08 -18.12 -3.56
CA LEU A 335 12.33 -17.08 -4.25
C LEU A 335 13.20 -16.32 -5.25
N ASP A 336 14.40 -15.92 -4.85
CA ASP A 336 15.34 -15.22 -5.73
C ASP A 336 15.73 -16.08 -6.94
N GLN A 337 15.98 -17.38 -6.73
CA GLN A 337 16.23 -18.34 -7.80
C GLN A 337 15.03 -18.48 -8.74
N ALA A 338 13.82 -18.63 -8.20
CA ALA A 338 12.62 -18.76 -9.02
C ALA A 338 12.32 -17.50 -9.82
N CYS A 339 12.51 -16.32 -9.23
CA CYS A 339 12.36 -15.03 -9.93
C CYS A 339 13.38 -14.86 -11.06
N ALA A 340 14.63 -15.29 -10.86
CA ALA A 340 15.67 -15.21 -11.87
C ALA A 340 15.37 -16.15 -13.07
N LEU A 341 14.91 -17.39 -12.78
CA LEU A 341 14.57 -18.36 -13.84
C LEU A 341 13.34 -17.95 -14.66
N ALA A 342 12.40 -17.24 -14.06
CA ALA A 342 11.15 -16.87 -14.69
C ALA A 342 11.15 -15.44 -15.25
N ASP A 343 12.22 -14.67 -15.07
CA ASP A 343 12.27 -13.22 -15.35
C ASP A 343 11.04 -12.49 -14.76
N GLN A 344 10.74 -12.79 -13.49
CA GLN A 344 9.52 -12.35 -12.83
C GLN A 344 9.73 -11.07 -12.00
N GLY A 345 9.37 -9.94 -12.57
CA GLY A 345 9.40 -8.64 -11.88
C GLY A 345 8.40 -8.58 -10.73
N PHE A 346 7.16 -8.99 -10.94
CA PHE A 346 6.08 -8.92 -9.94
C PHE A 346 6.40 -9.69 -8.65
N ALA A 347 6.78 -10.97 -8.74
CA ALA A 347 7.11 -11.77 -7.56
C ALA A 347 8.36 -11.24 -6.83
N ARG A 348 9.33 -10.68 -7.57
CA ARG A 348 10.53 -10.03 -7.00
C ARG A 348 10.13 -8.78 -6.19
N ASP A 349 9.21 -7.98 -6.71
CA ASP A 349 8.73 -6.79 -6.00
C ASP A 349 8.00 -7.16 -4.71
N TRP A 350 7.19 -8.21 -4.74
CA TRP A 350 6.53 -8.72 -3.53
C TRP A 350 7.51 -9.30 -2.52
N ALA A 351 8.62 -9.89 -2.97
CA ALA A 351 9.71 -10.31 -2.08
C ALA A 351 10.35 -9.12 -1.34
N LYS A 352 10.53 -7.99 -2.04
CA LYS A 352 11.02 -6.74 -1.45
C LYS A 352 10.04 -6.19 -0.40
N ILE A 353 8.74 -6.22 -0.71
CA ILE A 353 7.68 -5.81 0.24
C ILE A 353 7.67 -6.73 1.47
N ALA A 354 7.75 -8.04 1.29
CA ALA A 354 7.79 -8.99 2.39
C ALA A 354 9.00 -8.77 3.32
N GLU A 355 10.18 -8.42 2.76
CA GLU A 355 11.35 -8.03 3.55
C GLU A 355 11.07 -6.80 4.42
N VAL A 356 10.45 -5.77 3.85
CA VAL A 356 10.09 -4.55 4.59
C VAL A 356 9.03 -4.84 5.66
N LEU A 357 8.03 -5.66 5.36
CA LEU A 357 7.00 -6.09 6.33
C LEU A 357 7.62 -6.82 7.51
N LEU A 358 8.56 -7.73 7.29
CA LEU A 358 9.27 -8.41 8.36
C LEU A 358 10.00 -7.42 9.28
N LEU A 359 10.73 -6.46 8.70
CA LEU A 359 11.46 -5.44 9.46
C LEU A 359 10.49 -4.57 10.28
N LEU A 360 9.36 -4.16 9.71
CA LEU A 360 8.35 -3.37 10.43
C LEU A 360 7.67 -4.16 11.54
N THR A 361 7.34 -5.43 11.30
CA THR A 361 6.77 -6.33 12.32
C THR A 361 7.75 -6.52 13.48
N GLN A 362 9.05 -6.55 13.22
CA GLN A 362 10.09 -6.59 14.24
C GLN A 362 10.39 -5.23 14.88
N GLY A 363 9.85 -4.13 14.35
CA GLY A 363 10.11 -2.78 14.84
C GLY A 363 11.46 -2.21 14.42
N GLN A 364 12.03 -2.69 13.30
CA GLN A 364 13.33 -2.27 12.76
C GLN A 364 13.15 -1.13 11.76
N ILE A 365 12.91 0.09 12.24
CA ILE A 365 12.51 1.24 11.39
C ILE A 365 13.67 1.74 10.51
N ILE A 366 14.89 1.85 11.05
CA ILE A 366 16.07 2.30 10.27
C ILE A 366 16.39 1.32 9.15
N PRO A 367 16.51 0.01 9.38
CA PRO A 367 16.68 -0.95 8.30
C PRO A 367 15.52 -0.93 7.29
N ALA A 368 14.26 -0.83 7.75
CA ALA A 368 13.09 -0.75 6.88
C ALA A 368 13.16 0.47 5.95
N ARG A 369 13.53 1.66 6.48
CA ARG A 369 13.73 2.88 5.69
C ARG A 369 14.77 2.66 4.58
N ASN A 370 15.94 2.14 4.94
CA ASN A 370 17.01 1.93 3.97
C ASN A 370 16.60 0.96 2.86
N ARG A 371 15.82 -0.09 3.20
CA ARG A 371 15.29 -1.02 2.21
C ARG A 371 14.23 -0.40 1.32
N ILE A 372 13.31 0.38 1.86
CA ILE A 372 12.28 1.09 1.09
C ILE A 372 12.93 2.04 0.08
N ASP A 373 13.87 2.89 0.54
CA ASP A 373 14.53 3.87 -0.32
C ASP A 373 15.33 3.18 -1.45
N ALA A 374 15.99 2.04 -1.16
CA ALA A 374 16.68 1.25 -2.18
C ALA A 374 15.71 0.54 -3.13
N HIS A 375 14.60 0.01 -2.65
CA HIS A 375 13.67 -0.77 -3.47
C HIS A 375 12.80 0.10 -4.39
N LEU A 376 12.42 1.32 -3.98
CA LEU A 376 11.61 2.24 -4.80
C LEU A 376 12.30 2.62 -6.12
N THR A 377 13.63 2.51 -6.23
CA THR A 377 14.36 2.82 -7.46
C THR A 377 14.31 1.70 -8.51
N ASP A 378 13.83 0.50 -8.14
CA ASP A 378 13.93 -0.72 -8.94
C ASP A 378 12.64 -1.56 -8.84
N MET A 379 11.48 -0.90 -8.78
CA MET A 379 10.16 -1.56 -8.83
C MET A 379 9.66 -1.65 -10.27
N VAL A 380 9.09 -2.79 -10.61
CA VAL A 380 8.50 -3.05 -11.93
C VAL A 380 6.97 -2.92 -11.88
N SER A 381 6.36 -3.39 -10.79
CA SER A 381 4.91 -3.41 -10.62
C SER A 381 4.39 -2.11 -10.01
N PRO A 382 3.47 -1.37 -10.68
CA PRO A 382 2.87 -0.16 -10.13
C PRO A 382 2.12 -0.40 -8.81
N VAL A 383 1.43 -1.55 -8.69
CA VAL A 383 0.70 -1.92 -7.46
C VAL A 383 1.67 -2.16 -6.30
N ALA A 384 2.78 -2.88 -6.56
CA ALA A 384 3.79 -3.13 -5.55
C ALA A 384 4.53 -1.83 -5.15
N GLU A 385 4.81 -0.95 -6.11
CA GLU A 385 5.39 0.38 -5.86
C GLU A 385 4.46 1.22 -4.96
N GLN A 386 3.16 1.24 -5.26
CA GLN A 386 2.17 1.94 -4.43
C GLN A 386 2.10 1.38 -3.01
N THR A 387 2.11 0.05 -2.87
CA THR A 387 2.15 -0.63 -1.57
C THR A 387 3.40 -0.25 -0.78
N LEU A 388 4.56 -0.21 -1.43
CA LEU A 388 5.81 0.19 -0.78
C LEU A 388 5.81 1.69 -0.37
N LYS A 389 5.20 2.57 -1.18
CA LYS A 389 4.96 3.99 -0.82
C LYS A 389 4.05 4.10 0.40
N THR A 390 3.03 3.26 0.50
CA THR A 390 2.15 3.23 1.69
C THR A 390 2.92 2.79 2.93
N LEU A 391 3.76 1.76 2.86
CA LEU A 391 4.64 1.36 3.97
C LEU A 391 5.66 2.44 4.35
N ARG A 392 6.12 3.24 3.38
CA ARG A 392 7.01 4.38 3.65
C ARG A 392 6.38 5.37 4.62
N LEU A 393 5.05 5.56 4.59
CA LEU A 393 4.36 6.43 5.54
C LEU A 393 4.59 6.00 6.98
N ALA A 394 4.56 4.69 7.27
CA ALA A 394 4.83 4.18 8.61
C ALA A 394 6.23 4.58 9.11
N VAL A 395 7.22 4.48 8.23
CA VAL A 395 8.61 4.83 8.53
C VAL A 395 8.81 6.34 8.68
N LEU A 396 8.18 7.15 7.82
CA LEU A 396 8.25 8.61 7.89
C LEU A 396 7.58 9.13 9.16
N ALA A 397 6.39 8.61 9.49
CA ALA A 397 5.68 8.96 10.72
C ALA A 397 6.51 8.60 11.97
N GLU A 398 7.15 7.42 12.00
CA GLU A 398 8.02 7.00 13.10
C GLU A 398 9.31 7.82 13.19
N SER A 399 9.75 8.42 12.07
CA SER A 399 10.90 9.31 12.01
C SER A 399 10.59 10.74 12.48
N GLY A 400 9.32 11.04 12.78
CA GLY A 400 8.86 12.36 13.26
C GLY A 400 8.57 13.37 12.15
N VAL A 401 8.31 12.89 10.92
CA VAL A 401 7.82 13.76 9.84
C VAL A 401 6.43 14.27 10.21
N PRO A 402 6.18 15.60 10.13
CA PRO A 402 4.89 16.18 10.48
C PRO A 402 3.74 15.58 9.68
N LEU A 403 2.59 15.37 10.32
CA LEU A 403 1.41 14.77 9.71
C LEU A 403 0.95 15.52 8.43
N ALA A 404 1.11 16.84 8.40
CA ALA A 404 0.77 17.68 7.24
C ALA A 404 1.64 17.42 6.00
N GLU A 405 2.82 16.83 6.17
CA GLU A 405 3.75 16.47 5.10
C GLU A 405 3.58 15.02 4.63
N LEU A 406 2.72 14.22 5.32
CA LEU A 406 2.47 12.82 4.99
C LEU A 406 1.27 12.70 4.06
N GLU A 407 1.43 11.92 3.00
CA GLU A 407 0.32 11.53 2.11
C GLU A 407 -0.54 10.44 2.78
N TRP A 408 -0.98 10.67 4.02
CA TRP A 408 -1.69 9.69 4.84
C TRP A 408 -2.99 9.12 4.22
N PRO A 409 -3.71 9.78 3.28
CA PRO A 409 -4.86 9.17 2.60
C PRO A 409 -4.51 7.89 1.83
N LEU A 410 -3.24 7.66 1.44
CA LEU A 410 -2.78 6.42 0.83
C LEU A 410 -3.03 5.18 1.69
N LEU A 411 -3.08 5.35 3.03
CA LEU A 411 -3.47 4.29 3.97
C LEU A 411 -4.79 3.59 3.57
N PHE A 412 -5.76 4.36 3.06
CA PHE A 412 -7.08 3.82 2.71
C PHE A 412 -7.11 3.19 1.32
N CYS A 413 -6.10 3.42 0.50
CA CYS A 413 -5.99 2.88 -0.85
C CYS A 413 -5.43 1.47 -0.89
N ASP A 414 -4.60 1.08 0.09
CA ASP A 414 -3.95 -0.23 0.10
C ASP A 414 -4.91 -1.37 0.52
N GLN A 415 -4.77 -2.54 -0.11
CA GLN A 415 -5.63 -3.71 0.13
C GLN A 415 -5.02 -4.69 1.12
N ILE A 416 -3.71 -4.63 1.34
CA ILE A 416 -2.99 -5.60 2.14
C ILE A 416 -3.14 -5.26 3.62
N VAL A 417 -3.67 -6.21 4.38
CA VAL A 417 -3.99 -6.01 5.78
C VAL A 417 -2.77 -5.61 6.61
N ASP A 418 -1.63 -6.25 6.40
CA ASP A 418 -0.41 -5.94 7.16
C ASP A 418 0.12 -4.54 6.86
N VAL A 419 0.08 -4.12 5.59
CA VAL A 419 0.44 -2.75 5.18
C VAL A 419 -0.46 -1.74 5.88
N ARG A 420 -1.75 -2.00 5.87
CA ARG A 420 -2.76 -1.15 6.52
C ARG A 420 -2.55 -1.07 8.03
N ILE A 421 -2.29 -2.20 8.70
CA ILE A 421 -2.05 -2.25 10.15
C ILE A 421 -0.81 -1.43 10.52
N HIS A 422 0.33 -1.66 9.87
CA HIS A 422 1.57 -0.93 10.18
C HIS A 422 1.45 0.57 9.92
N THR A 423 0.85 0.94 8.80
CA THR A 423 0.67 2.35 8.44
C THR A 423 -0.34 3.03 9.33
N ALA A 424 -1.50 2.40 9.62
CA ALA A 424 -2.51 2.94 10.52
C ALA A 424 -1.95 3.18 11.93
N ARG A 425 -1.20 2.22 12.47
CA ARG A 425 -0.56 2.34 13.79
C ARG A 425 0.38 3.56 13.86
N ALA A 426 1.18 3.78 12.82
CA ALA A 426 2.13 4.88 12.78
C ALA A 426 1.43 6.25 12.59
N ILE A 427 0.45 6.34 11.68
CA ILE A 427 -0.31 7.57 11.45
C ILE A 427 -1.20 7.91 12.66
N LEU A 428 -1.85 6.91 13.29
CA LEU A 428 -2.59 7.10 14.55
C LEU A 428 -1.70 7.71 15.64
N ARG A 429 -0.47 7.22 15.79
CA ARG A 429 0.51 7.76 16.72
C ARG A 429 0.85 9.21 16.37
N ALA A 430 1.15 9.49 15.10
CA ALA A 430 1.45 10.85 14.66
C ALA A 430 0.26 11.79 14.91
N ALA A 431 -0.98 11.35 14.65
CA ALA A 431 -2.20 12.11 14.90
C ALA A 431 -2.40 12.38 16.40
N ARG A 432 -2.19 11.37 17.27
CA ARG A 432 -2.27 11.56 18.73
C ARG A 432 -1.21 12.56 19.23
N LEU A 433 0.01 12.47 18.73
CA LEU A 433 1.10 13.39 19.08
C LEU A 433 0.87 14.82 18.57
N ALA A 434 0.13 14.97 17.47
CA ALA A 434 -0.31 16.26 16.91
C ALA A 434 -1.59 16.80 17.60
N GLY A 435 -2.30 15.99 18.37
CA GLY A 435 -3.59 16.34 18.98
C GLY A 435 -4.78 16.30 18.00
N ASP A 436 -4.65 15.64 16.86
CA ASP A 436 -5.69 15.51 15.85
C ASP A 436 -6.63 14.34 16.18
N ALA A 437 -7.64 14.63 16.99
CA ALA A 437 -8.64 13.66 17.46
C ALA A 437 -9.53 13.17 16.31
N ASP A 438 -9.89 14.05 15.36
CA ASP A 438 -10.79 13.74 14.25
C ASP A 438 -10.14 12.72 13.30
N LEU A 439 -8.85 12.87 13.03
CA LEU A 439 -8.12 11.90 12.22
C LEU A 439 -7.96 10.55 12.96
N CYS A 440 -7.75 10.55 14.27
CA CYS A 440 -7.70 9.32 15.06
C CYS A 440 -9.03 8.55 14.95
N GLU A 441 -10.16 9.23 15.14
CA GLU A 441 -11.50 8.63 15.04
C GLU A 441 -11.78 8.12 13.63
N LYS A 442 -11.41 8.89 12.60
CA LYS A 442 -11.56 8.50 11.21
C LYS A 442 -10.80 7.21 10.91
N ILE A 443 -9.52 7.10 11.30
CA ILE A 443 -8.72 5.91 11.03
C ILE A 443 -9.31 4.67 11.73
N LEU A 444 -9.67 4.79 13.01
CA LEU A 444 -10.22 3.67 13.77
C LEU A 444 -11.56 3.20 13.19
N THR A 445 -12.45 4.15 12.84
CA THR A 445 -13.74 3.84 12.22
C THR A 445 -13.55 3.15 10.85
N GLU A 446 -12.65 3.62 10.01
CA GLU A 446 -12.40 3.01 8.70
C GLU A 446 -11.82 1.59 8.80
N LEU A 447 -10.94 1.33 9.79
CA LEU A 447 -10.43 -0.02 10.05
C LEU A 447 -11.54 -0.96 10.48
N ASP A 448 -12.39 -0.53 11.42
CA ASP A 448 -13.50 -1.33 11.93
C ASP A 448 -14.54 -1.62 10.83
N VAL A 449 -14.99 -0.58 10.12
CA VAL A 449 -15.94 -0.71 9.00
C VAL A 449 -15.42 -1.68 7.94
N LYS A 450 -14.12 -1.59 7.57
CA LYS A 450 -13.55 -2.50 6.58
C LYS A 450 -13.48 -3.93 7.13
N ALA A 451 -13.03 -4.12 8.35
CA ALA A 451 -12.90 -5.42 8.99
C ALA A 451 -14.25 -6.17 9.04
N VAL A 452 -15.32 -5.46 9.45
CA VAL A 452 -16.67 -6.01 9.54
C VAL A 452 -17.26 -6.28 8.15
N ARG A 453 -17.19 -5.31 7.24
CA ARG A 453 -17.74 -5.41 5.88
C ARG A 453 -17.12 -6.55 5.08
N ASP A 454 -15.81 -6.70 5.16
CA ASP A 454 -15.06 -7.65 4.34
C ASP A 454 -14.79 -8.98 5.08
N HIS A 455 -15.34 -9.14 6.31
CA HIS A 455 -15.18 -10.32 7.18
C HIS A 455 -13.72 -10.68 7.43
N MET A 456 -12.92 -9.70 7.91
CA MET A 456 -11.49 -9.82 8.16
C MET A 456 -11.19 -9.95 9.67
N PRO A 457 -11.14 -11.16 10.25
CA PRO A 457 -11.09 -11.33 11.71
C PRO A 457 -9.76 -10.86 12.33
N ARG A 458 -8.63 -10.97 11.60
CA ARG A 458 -7.34 -10.47 12.10
C ARG A 458 -7.31 -8.94 12.08
N LEU A 459 -7.84 -8.32 11.02
CA LEU A 459 -7.95 -6.86 10.95
C LEU A 459 -8.87 -6.32 12.06
N GLN A 460 -9.98 -7.03 12.36
CA GLN A 460 -10.87 -6.68 13.46
C GLN A 460 -10.15 -6.72 14.81
N LEU A 461 -9.44 -7.81 15.10
CA LEU A 461 -8.66 -7.92 16.34
C LEU A 461 -7.61 -6.79 16.46
N MET A 462 -6.95 -6.44 15.38
CA MET A 462 -5.97 -5.35 15.40
C MET A 462 -6.63 -3.97 15.52
N ALA A 463 -7.80 -3.75 14.93
CA ALA A 463 -8.58 -2.53 15.12
C ALA A 463 -9.01 -2.36 16.58
N ASP A 464 -9.46 -3.44 17.23
CA ASP A 464 -9.81 -3.43 18.65
C ASP A 464 -8.60 -3.11 19.53
N ILE A 465 -7.42 -3.68 19.22
CA ILE A 465 -6.16 -3.39 19.95
C ILE A 465 -5.76 -1.92 19.77
N LEU A 466 -5.82 -1.38 18.55
CA LEU A 466 -5.47 0.01 18.27
C LEU A 466 -6.46 0.98 18.93
N THR A 467 -7.74 0.62 19.01
CA THR A 467 -8.77 1.38 19.73
C THR A 467 -8.45 1.40 21.22
N ALA A 468 -8.14 0.25 21.83
CA ALA A 468 -7.76 0.17 23.23
C ALA A 468 -6.45 0.96 23.51
N GLU A 469 -5.48 0.92 22.62
CA GLU A 469 -4.25 1.73 22.71
C GLU A 469 -4.57 3.23 22.66
N HIS A 470 -5.48 3.65 21.78
CA HIS A 470 -5.93 5.05 21.70
C HIS A 470 -6.67 5.51 22.96
N GLU A 471 -7.53 4.69 23.51
CA GLU A 471 -8.26 5.01 24.74
C GLU A 471 -7.34 5.14 25.95
N ILE A 472 -6.35 4.23 26.09
CA ILE A 472 -5.31 4.35 27.12
C ILE A 472 -4.51 5.65 26.96
N ALA A 473 -4.10 5.97 25.74
CA ALA A 473 -3.34 7.17 25.44
C ALA A 473 -4.14 8.45 25.73
N SER A 474 -5.46 8.39 25.58
CA SER A 474 -6.40 9.48 25.88
C SER A 474 -6.84 9.54 27.36
N GLY A 475 -6.33 8.66 28.23
CA GLY A 475 -6.70 8.57 29.63
C GLY A 475 -8.14 8.08 29.90
N ARG A 476 -8.76 7.44 28.90
CA ARG A 476 -10.12 6.90 28.99
C ARG A 476 -10.14 5.52 29.64
N SER A 477 -11.33 5.13 30.15
CA SER A 477 -11.54 3.76 30.61
C SER A 477 -11.61 2.82 29.42
N VAL A 478 -10.79 1.76 29.43
CA VAL A 478 -10.65 0.83 28.31
C VAL A 478 -11.10 -0.58 28.68
N THR A 479 -11.73 -1.27 27.73
CA THR A 479 -11.91 -2.72 27.77
C THR A 479 -10.82 -3.36 26.92
N ILE A 480 -9.95 -4.17 27.53
CA ILE A 480 -8.91 -4.87 26.79
C ILE A 480 -9.58 -5.95 25.93
N PRO A 481 -9.29 -6.03 24.64
CA PRO A 481 -9.87 -7.00 23.74
C PRO A 481 -9.61 -8.44 24.20
N ASN A 482 -10.64 -9.27 24.13
CA ASN A 482 -10.48 -10.73 24.27
C ASN A 482 -9.95 -11.30 22.97
N ILE A 483 -8.92 -12.12 23.05
CA ILE A 483 -8.36 -12.81 21.87
C ILE A 483 -9.34 -13.91 21.46
N PRO A 484 -9.97 -13.80 20.28
CA PRO A 484 -10.88 -14.84 19.82
C PRO A 484 -10.14 -16.12 19.51
N ARG A 485 -10.73 -17.26 19.85
CA ARG A 485 -10.33 -18.55 19.25
C ARG A 485 -10.94 -18.59 17.85
N ASN A 486 -10.15 -18.23 16.85
CA ASN A 486 -10.60 -18.19 15.47
C ASN A 486 -9.61 -18.96 14.59
N ASP A 487 -10.10 -19.98 13.91
CA ASP A 487 -9.29 -20.85 13.02
C ASP A 487 -8.79 -20.12 11.77
N ALA A 488 -9.30 -18.92 11.47
CA ALA A 488 -8.83 -18.08 10.39
C ALA A 488 -7.57 -17.27 10.73
N ILE A 489 -7.17 -17.23 12.02
CA ILE A 489 -5.98 -16.48 12.49
C ILE A 489 -4.90 -17.48 12.90
N THR A 490 -3.69 -17.33 12.38
CA THR A 490 -2.58 -18.22 12.74
C THR A 490 -2.18 -18.10 14.21
N SER A 491 -1.64 -19.18 14.77
CA SER A 491 -1.11 -19.18 16.14
C SER A 491 -0.03 -18.11 16.38
N ALA A 492 0.75 -17.76 15.35
CA ALA A 492 1.77 -16.72 15.41
C ALA A 492 1.14 -15.32 15.56
N HIS A 493 0.11 -15.00 14.76
CA HIS A 493 -0.61 -13.73 14.89
C HIS A 493 -1.35 -13.61 16.21
N LEU A 494 -1.97 -14.69 16.70
CA LEU A 494 -2.60 -14.73 18.03
C LEU A 494 -1.57 -14.50 19.14
N ALA A 495 -0.36 -15.04 19.00
CA ALA A 495 0.72 -14.83 19.97
C ALA A 495 1.17 -13.37 20.03
N ILE A 496 1.25 -12.67 18.88
CA ILE A 496 1.57 -11.23 18.82
C ILE A 496 0.45 -10.43 19.51
N ALA A 497 -0.80 -10.68 19.14
CA ALA A 497 -1.96 -9.99 19.72
C ALA A 497 -2.08 -10.23 21.23
N ASP A 498 -1.80 -11.46 21.72
CA ASP A 498 -1.80 -11.79 23.16
C ASP A 498 -0.77 -10.95 23.93
N VAL A 499 0.44 -10.79 23.38
CA VAL A 499 1.47 -9.97 24.01
C VAL A 499 1.11 -8.48 23.97
N GLU A 500 0.52 -7.99 22.91
CA GLU A 500 0.03 -6.61 22.83
C GLU A 500 -1.09 -6.36 23.87
N CYS A 501 -2.06 -7.27 23.98
CA CYS A 501 -3.11 -7.19 25.01
C CYS A 501 -2.55 -7.28 26.44
N MET A 502 -1.51 -8.11 26.67
CA MET A 502 -0.81 -8.13 27.95
C MET A 502 -0.12 -6.78 28.26
N LEU A 503 0.48 -6.13 27.26
CA LEU A 503 1.11 -4.81 27.44
C LEU A 503 0.07 -3.73 27.76
N LEU A 504 -1.07 -3.72 27.07
CA LEU A 504 -2.20 -2.82 27.39
C LEU A 504 -2.70 -3.07 28.81
N SER A 505 -2.86 -4.35 29.19
CA SER A 505 -3.26 -4.74 30.55
C SER A 505 -2.25 -4.29 31.61
N ALA A 506 -0.96 -4.40 31.33
CA ALA A 506 0.10 -3.94 32.23
C ALA A 506 0.10 -2.40 32.39
N THR A 507 -0.10 -1.68 31.28
CA THR A 507 -0.20 -0.22 31.29
C THR A 507 -1.42 0.24 32.08
N ARG A 508 -2.57 -0.43 31.89
CA ARG A 508 -3.79 -0.17 32.66
C ARG A 508 -3.61 -0.47 34.15
N ALA A 509 -3.02 -1.63 34.47
CA ALA A 509 -2.74 -1.99 35.85
C ALA A 509 -1.85 -0.97 36.55
N LEU A 510 -0.87 -0.39 35.86
CA LEU A 510 -0.03 0.69 36.35
C LEU A 510 -0.87 1.96 36.63
N ALA A 511 -1.79 2.32 35.74
CA ALA A 511 -2.70 3.44 35.87
C ALA A 511 -3.63 3.26 37.10
N ASP A 512 -4.12 2.04 37.30
CA ASP A 512 -4.98 1.68 38.46
C ASP A 512 -4.20 1.53 39.77
N GLY A 513 -2.88 1.73 39.82
CA GLY A 513 -2.04 1.54 40.99
C GLY A 513 -1.79 0.06 41.36
N LYS A 514 -2.12 -0.88 40.48
CA LYS A 514 -1.95 -2.33 40.70
C LYS A 514 -0.53 -2.78 40.27
N ASP A 515 0.48 -2.21 40.92
CA ASP A 515 1.90 -2.37 40.53
C ASP A 515 2.37 -3.83 40.55
N HIS A 516 1.83 -4.67 41.42
CA HIS A 516 2.17 -6.10 41.45
C HIS A 516 1.71 -6.80 40.18
N LEU A 517 0.49 -6.55 39.72
CA LEU A 517 -0.05 -7.12 38.49
C LEU A 517 0.72 -6.62 37.27
N ALA A 518 0.97 -5.30 37.18
CA ALA A 518 1.75 -4.72 36.08
C ALA A 518 3.12 -5.36 35.98
N ARG A 519 3.78 -5.63 37.12
CA ARG A 519 5.08 -6.31 37.15
C ARG A 519 5.00 -7.76 36.65
N GLN A 520 4.05 -8.54 37.16
CA GLN A 520 3.85 -9.91 36.70
C GLN A 520 3.65 -9.98 35.18
N LEU A 521 2.85 -9.06 34.63
CA LEU A 521 2.60 -8.99 33.18
C LEU A 521 3.87 -8.59 32.42
N THR A 522 4.63 -7.58 32.86
CA THR A 522 5.88 -7.18 32.20
C THR A 522 6.93 -8.29 32.22
N ASP A 523 7.05 -9.04 33.32
CA ASP A 523 7.98 -10.18 33.41
C ASP A 523 7.57 -11.31 32.45
N ARG A 524 6.27 -11.61 32.36
CA ARG A 524 5.72 -12.59 31.40
C ARG A 524 5.95 -12.14 29.95
N ILE A 525 5.73 -10.88 29.63
CA ILE A 525 5.99 -10.32 28.29
C ILE A 525 7.46 -10.54 27.94
N LEU A 526 8.40 -10.05 28.76
CA LEU A 526 9.83 -10.15 28.47
C LEU A 526 10.32 -11.58 28.33
N ALA A 527 9.78 -12.52 29.12
CA ALA A 527 10.10 -13.95 29.01
C ALA A 527 9.68 -14.54 27.64
N ARG A 528 8.54 -14.07 27.10
CA ARG A 528 8.02 -14.55 25.81
C ARG A 528 8.72 -13.94 24.60
N ILE A 529 9.03 -12.62 24.65
CA ILE A 529 9.39 -11.88 23.43
C ILE A 529 10.89 -11.71 23.21
N ARG A 530 11.76 -11.99 24.18
CA ARG A 530 13.23 -11.85 24.02
C ARG A 530 13.79 -12.64 22.84
N ARG A 531 13.13 -13.76 22.46
CA ARG A 531 13.51 -14.58 21.30
C ARG A 531 12.76 -14.19 20.02
N ALA A 532 11.63 -13.51 20.14
CA ALA A 532 10.77 -13.16 19.00
C ALA A 532 11.21 -11.88 18.26
N GLY A 533 12.05 -11.03 18.88
CA GLY A 533 12.62 -9.85 18.25
C GLY A 533 11.65 -8.66 18.07
N TRP A 534 10.50 -8.63 18.77
CA TRP A 534 9.50 -7.54 18.64
C TRP A 534 9.94 -6.29 19.40
N GLN A 535 10.83 -5.52 18.81
CA GLN A 535 11.53 -4.41 19.47
C GLN A 535 10.60 -3.31 19.99
N HIS A 536 9.51 -3.00 19.30
CA HIS A 536 8.53 -2.01 19.73
C HIS A 536 7.82 -2.41 21.04
N ILE A 537 7.55 -3.73 21.23
CA ILE A 537 6.94 -4.24 22.46
C ILE A 537 7.99 -4.29 23.58
N ILE A 538 9.22 -4.72 23.28
CA ILE A 538 10.34 -4.74 24.24
C ILE A 538 10.56 -3.33 24.76
N LEU A 539 10.67 -2.34 23.87
CA LEU A 539 10.86 -0.92 24.21
C LEU A 539 9.78 -0.43 25.20
N LYS A 540 8.51 -0.57 24.84
CA LYS A 540 7.38 -0.13 25.70
C LYS A 540 7.40 -0.86 27.05
N THR A 541 7.70 -2.17 27.05
CA THR A 541 7.74 -2.98 28.27
C THR A 541 8.88 -2.56 29.21
N LEU A 542 10.07 -2.25 28.68
CA LEU A 542 11.20 -1.75 29.46
C LEU A 542 10.92 -0.36 30.04
N MET A 543 10.27 0.53 29.28
CA MET A 543 9.85 1.84 29.77
C MET A 543 8.86 1.71 30.92
N LEU A 544 7.85 0.82 30.80
CA LEU A 544 6.91 0.53 31.87
C LEU A 544 7.63 -0.04 33.11
N ARG A 545 8.56 -0.95 32.90
CA ARG A 545 9.35 -1.57 33.97
C ARG A 545 10.23 -0.55 34.69
N SER A 546 10.81 0.42 33.97
CA SER A 546 11.58 1.52 34.56
C SER A 546 10.70 2.31 35.56
N VAL A 547 9.45 2.63 35.21
CA VAL A 547 8.51 3.30 36.11
C VAL A 547 8.14 2.43 37.31
N LEU A 548 7.92 1.14 37.13
CA LEU A 548 7.61 0.21 38.21
C LEU A 548 8.77 0.05 39.20
N HIS A 549 10.02 0.08 38.74
CA HIS A 549 11.21 0.09 39.56
C HIS A 549 11.34 1.41 40.33
N LEU A 550 11.05 2.53 39.66
CA LEU A 550 11.08 3.85 40.31
C LEU A 550 10.07 3.97 41.44
N ARG A 551 8.86 3.43 41.30
CA ARG A 551 7.84 3.39 42.35
C ARG A 551 8.27 2.57 43.57
N LYS A 552 9.18 1.61 43.41
CA LYS A 552 9.75 0.82 44.51
C LYS A 552 11.08 1.38 45.01
N GLU A 553 11.44 2.60 44.64
CA GLU A 553 12.71 3.24 45.00
C GLU A 553 13.96 2.47 44.53
N ALA A 554 13.80 1.48 43.62
CA ALA A 554 14.87 0.69 43.03
C ALA A 554 15.52 1.45 41.88
N LEU A 555 16.18 2.57 42.18
CA LEU A 555 16.69 3.56 41.23
C LEU A 555 17.64 2.96 40.18
N GLN A 556 18.58 2.09 40.59
CA GLN A 556 19.53 1.47 39.66
C GLN A 556 18.84 0.57 38.62
N LEU A 557 17.84 -0.21 39.04
CA LEU A 557 17.07 -1.06 38.13
C LEU A 557 16.20 -0.23 37.18
N SER A 558 15.67 0.91 37.67
CA SER A 558 14.95 1.86 36.82
C SER A 558 15.85 2.46 35.74
N ILE A 559 17.03 2.93 36.11
CA ILE A 559 18.02 3.49 35.15
C ILE A 559 18.42 2.43 34.12
N ARG A 560 18.75 1.22 34.55
CA ARG A 560 19.14 0.13 33.64
C ARG A 560 18.05 -0.19 32.63
N SER A 561 16.80 -0.28 33.07
CA SER A 561 15.65 -0.51 32.15
C SER A 561 15.44 0.65 31.18
N ALA A 562 15.68 1.89 31.62
CA ALA A 562 15.60 3.08 30.76
C ALA A 562 16.75 3.15 29.75
N GLU A 563 17.95 2.76 30.13
CA GLU A 563 19.13 2.69 29.24
C GLU A 563 18.91 1.62 28.15
N GLU A 564 18.50 0.40 28.52
CA GLU A 564 18.18 -0.66 27.58
C GLU A 564 17.06 -0.22 26.58
N ALA A 565 16.02 0.45 27.09
CA ALA A 565 14.97 1.01 26.23
C ALA A 565 15.51 2.10 25.27
N SER A 566 16.46 2.93 25.72
CA SER A 566 17.06 3.96 24.89
C SER A 566 17.97 3.37 23.81
N GLU A 567 18.73 2.32 24.12
CA GLU A 567 19.54 1.59 23.14
C GLU A 567 18.68 1.00 22.03
N ILE A 568 17.53 0.39 22.39
CA ILE A 568 16.58 -0.14 21.42
C ILE A 568 16.01 0.98 20.55
N ARG A 569 15.54 2.08 21.15
CA ARG A 569 15.03 3.24 20.42
C ARG A 569 16.04 3.74 19.38
N ASP A 570 17.29 3.90 19.78
CA ASP A 570 18.31 4.51 18.93
C ASP A 570 18.82 3.55 17.85
N SER A 571 18.96 2.27 18.16
CA SER A 571 19.39 1.25 17.20
C SER A 571 18.31 0.90 16.17
N THR A 572 17.04 0.93 16.55
CA THR A 572 15.91 0.55 15.68
C THR A 572 15.26 1.73 15.00
N GLY A 573 15.34 2.94 15.55
CA GLY A 573 14.67 4.14 15.07
C GLY A 573 13.26 4.35 15.61
N LEU A 574 12.84 3.64 16.66
CA LEU A 574 11.50 3.75 17.30
C LEU A 574 11.35 5.03 18.13
N LYS A 575 11.56 6.20 17.50
CA LYS A 575 11.60 7.50 18.17
C LYS A 575 10.23 7.98 18.63
N GLU A 576 9.27 8.00 17.72
CA GLU A 576 7.92 8.49 18.02
C GLU A 576 7.12 7.48 18.86
N THR A 577 7.39 6.17 18.71
CA THR A 577 6.89 5.13 19.62
C THR A 577 7.35 5.39 21.07
N ALA A 578 8.63 5.68 21.27
CA ALA A 578 9.15 5.99 22.61
C ALA A 578 8.60 7.31 23.15
N ARG A 579 8.45 8.33 22.31
CA ARG A 579 7.91 9.65 22.68
C ARG A 579 6.45 9.54 23.13
N GLU A 580 5.62 8.89 22.34
CA GLU A 580 4.21 8.68 22.68
C GLU A 580 4.04 7.89 23.99
N PHE A 581 4.76 6.76 24.10
CA PHE A 581 4.64 5.93 25.29
C PHE A 581 5.16 6.63 26.55
N ARG A 582 6.16 7.51 26.44
CA ARG A 582 6.60 8.39 27.50
C ARG A 582 5.45 9.33 27.92
N ASN A 583 4.80 9.99 26.98
CA ASN A 583 3.67 10.88 27.27
C ASN A 583 2.55 10.13 28.01
N ILE A 584 2.24 8.89 27.60
CA ILE A 584 1.28 8.03 28.30
C ILE A 584 1.72 7.77 29.74
N LEU A 585 2.96 7.40 29.97
CA LEU A 585 3.50 7.14 31.29
C LEU A 585 3.56 8.42 32.17
N GLU A 586 3.88 9.57 31.59
CA GLU A 586 3.84 10.87 32.28
C GLU A 586 2.42 11.26 32.68
N HIS A 587 1.43 10.99 31.78
CA HIS A 587 0.02 11.24 32.07
C HIS A 587 -0.49 10.36 33.25
N ILE A 588 -0.11 9.07 33.22
CA ILE A 588 -0.43 8.12 34.32
C ILE A 588 0.26 8.52 35.62
N HIS A 589 1.39 9.19 35.55
CA HIS A 589 2.24 9.53 36.69
C HIS A 589 2.65 11.01 36.72
N ALA A 590 1.67 11.92 36.61
CA ALA A 590 1.90 13.37 36.77
C ALA A 590 2.65 13.64 38.09
N GLY A 591 3.83 14.16 38.01
CA GLY A 591 4.68 14.48 39.19
C GLY A 591 5.93 13.61 39.33
N TRP A 592 6.09 12.54 38.53
CA TRP A 592 7.31 11.73 38.57
C TRP A 592 8.35 12.17 37.51
N ALA A 593 9.62 12.28 37.92
CA ALA A 593 10.73 12.76 37.08
C ALA A 593 11.20 11.77 36.00
N VAL A 594 10.27 11.01 35.40
CA VAL A 594 10.57 10.12 34.27
C VAL A 594 11.14 10.91 33.09
N LYS A 595 10.58 12.10 32.80
CA LYS A 595 10.99 12.99 31.72
C LYS A 595 12.47 13.38 31.81
N ALA A 596 12.92 13.79 32.98
CA ALA A 596 14.29 14.25 33.17
C ALA A 596 15.36 13.14 32.98
N ARG A 597 14.98 11.87 33.04
CA ARG A 597 15.89 10.73 32.86
C ARG A 597 15.96 10.24 31.43
N PHE A 598 14.81 10.16 30.75
CA PHE A 598 14.80 9.83 29.31
C PHE A 598 15.42 10.95 28.48
N ASP A 599 15.20 12.23 28.86
CA ASP A 599 15.79 13.37 28.16
C ASP A 599 17.31 13.45 28.38
N ARG A 600 17.82 13.10 29.57
CA ARG A 600 19.29 13.01 29.82
C ARG A 600 19.93 11.91 29.00
N SER A 601 19.30 10.74 28.85
CA SER A 601 19.78 9.67 27.96
C SER A 601 19.74 10.10 26.48
N ALA A 602 18.68 10.78 26.03
CA ALA A 602 18.57 11.30 24.67
C ALA A 602 19.59 12.39 24.34
N ALA A 603 19.88 13.27 25.29
CA ALA A 603 20.92 14.32 25.13
C ALA A 603 22.35 13.75 25.05
N GLN A 604 22.59 12.53 25.57
CA GLN A 604 23.87 11.87 25.47
C GLN A 604 24.13 11.22 24.10
N HIS A 605 23.09 10.97 23.29
CA HIS A 605 23.23 10.31 21.99
C HIS A 605 23.07 11.23 20.76
N HIS A 606 22.67 12.51 20.97
CA HIS A 606 22.59 13.51 19.89
C HIS A 606 23.74 14.52 20.01
N LEU A 607 24.97 14.10 19.65
CA LEU A 607 26.03 15.05 19.32
C LEU A 607 26.59 14.70 17.94
N PRO A 608 26.57 15.65 17.01
CA PRO A 608 27.52 15.61 15.92
C PRO A 608 28.91 15.62 16.54
N SER A 609 29.75 14.75 16.02
CA SER A 609 31.20 14.82 16.26
C SER A 609 31.67 16.27 16.06
N SER A 610 32.43 16.78 17.07
CA SER A 610 33.11 18.08 17.06
C SER A 610 32.22 19.34 17.21
N GLN A 611 31.89 19.66 18.48
CA GLN A 611 32.06 21.04 18.95
C GLN A 611 32.73 20.99 20.32
N HIS A 612 33.99 21.37 20.35
CA HIS A 612 34.67 21.72 21.57
C HIS A 612 33.91 22.87 22.23
N THR A 613 33.31 22.61 23.39
CA THR A 613 32.92 23.70 24.28
C THR A 613 34.21 24.37 24.73
N GLU A 614 34.45 25.56 24.22
CA GLU A 614 35.49 26.44 24.74
C GLU A 614 35.25 26.59 26.25
N GLY A 615 36.14 25.98 27.06
CA GLY A 615 36.19 26.21 28.50
C GLY A 615 36.42 25.00 29.41
N SER A 616 36.34 23.75 28.99
CA SER A 616 36.70 22.62 29.85
C SER A 616 37.37 21.48 29.09
N ASP A 617 38.61 21.18 29.45
CA ASP A 617 39.35 20.02 28.96
C ASP A 617 38.83 18.66 29.50
N LEU A 618 37.74 18.64 30.29
CA LEU A 618 37.16 17.42 30.88
C LEU A 618 36.03 16.83 30.01
N SER A 619 36.12 15.52 29.74
CA SER A 619 35.07 14.79 29.04
C SER A 619 33.80 14.70 29.92
N ARG A 620 32.63 14.53 29.28
CA ARG A 620 31.35 14.35 29.99
C ARG A 620 31.39 13.20 30.99
N ARG A 621 32.08 12.13 30.65
CA ARG A 621 32.23 10.97 31.54
C ARG A 621 33.05 11.32 32.78
N GLN A 622 34.07 12.17 32.62
CA GLN A 622 34.89 12.68 33.74
C GLN A 622 34.08 13.67 34.61
N LEU A 623 33.25 14.51 34.01
CA LEU A 623 32.33 15.38 34.75
C LEU A 623 31.27 14.56 35.53
N HIS A 624 30.75 13.48 34.95
CA HIS A 624 29.82 12.58 35.65
C HIS A 624 30.48 11.89 36.84
N ILE A 625 31.70 11.39 36.68
CA ILE A 625 32.51 10.82 37.77
C ILE A 625 32.78 11.84 38.88
N LEU A 626 33.07 13.08 38.51
CA LEU A 626 33.20 14.18 39.48
C LEU A 626 31.89 14.52 40.19
N GLY A 627 30.77 14.49 39.51
CA GLY A 627 29.45 14.68 40.11
C GLY A 627 29.15 13.63 41.18
N LEU A 628 29.36 12.35 40.83
CA LEU A 628 29.20 11.24 41.79
C LEU A 628 30.18 11.35 42.96
N ALA A 629 31.36 11.87 42.72
CA ALA A 629 32.38 12.14 43.77
C ALA A 629 31.96 13.29 44.68
N ARG A 630 31.31 14.34 44.17
CA ARG A 630 30.72 15.44 44.97
C ARG A 630 29.66 14.90 45.90
N ASP A 631 28.84 13.94 45.43
CA ASP A 631 27.72 13.34 46.20
C ASP A 631 28.24 12.32 47.23
N GLY A 632 29.56 12.23 47.48
CA GLY A 632 30.19 11.46 48.54
C GLY A 632 30.45 9.97 48.22
N LEU A 633 30.19 9.49 46.99
CA LEU A 633 30.35 8.08 46.62
C LEU A 633 31.82 7.67 46.56
N THR A 634 32.17 6.48 47.03
CA THR A 634 33.50 5.87 46.93
C THR A 634 33.81 5.42 45.49
N SER A 635 35.11 5.13 45.22
CA SER A 635 35.48 4.64 43.88
C SER A 635 34.84 3.30 43.53
N ALA A 636 34.59 2.44 44.51
CA ALA A 636 33.90 1.16 44.33
C ALA A 636 32.41 1.36 43.98
N GLU A 637 31.74 2.31 44.63
CA GLU A 637 30.35 2.66 44.35
C GLU A 637 30.18 3.33 42.97
N ILE A 638 31.12 4.21 42.61
CA ILE A 638 31.19 4.84 41.28
C ILE A 638 31.43 3.77 40.21
N ALA A 639 32.32 2.82 40.49
CA ALA A 639 32.61 1.69 39.59
C ALA A 639 31.33 0.84 39.33
N ASN A 640 30.62 0.52 40.38
CA ASN A 640 29.35 -0.21 40.30
C ASN A 640 28.25 0.56 39.53
N ILE A 641 28.15 1.88 39.77
CA ILE A 641 27.15 2.72 39.07
C ILE A 641 27.43 2.82 37.58
N LEU A 642 28.73 2.90 37.20
CA LEU A 642 29.15 3.12 35.82
C LEU A 642 29.42 1.83 35.06
N GLY A 643 29.29 0.66 35.69
CA GLY A 643 29.54 -0.66 35.08
C GLY A 643 30.99 -0.85 34.63
N ILE A 644 31.96 -0.22 35.31
CA ILE A 644 33.41 -0.29 35.02
C ILE A 644 34.17 -0.85 36.23
N GLY A 645 35.34 -1.35 36.01
CA GLY A 645 36.19 -1.77 37.13
C GLY A 645 36.62 -0.58 37.98
N GLU A 646 36.92 -0.81 39.29
CA GLU A 646 37.41 0.24 40.20
C GLU A 646 38.67 0.93 39.70
N ASP A 647 39.54 0.19 39.01
CA ASP A 647 40.74 0.71 38.36
C ASP A 647 40.41 1.64 37.18
N GLY A 648 39.28 1.42 36.48
CA GLY A 648 38.77 2.34 35.46
C GLY A 648 38.36 3.69 36.06
N VAL A 649 37.75 3.70 37.24
CA VAL A 649 37.41 4.93 37.97
C VAL A 649 38.70 5.67 38.39
N LYS A 650 39.68 4.94 38.93
CA LYS A 650 40.97 5.50 39.29
C LYS A 650 41.71 6.10 38.07
N TRP A 651 41.61 5.44 36.93
CA TRP A 651 42.20 5.96 35.67
C TRP A 651 41.51 7.28 35.26
N HIS A 652 40.20 7.36 35.33
CA HIS A 652 39.48 8.60 35.05
C HIS A 652 39.84 9.71 36.04
N PHE A 653 40.00 9.41 37.33
CA PHE A 653 40.45 10.40 38.29
C PHE A 653 41.86 10.91 38.03
N ARG A 654 42.81 10.07 37.57
CA ARG A 654 44.14 10.52 37.16
C ARG A 654 44.11 11.53 36.00
N ALA A 655 43.23 11.27 35.01
CA ALA A 655 43.03 12.19 33.90
C ALA A 655 42.35 13.50 34.36
N ILE A 656 41.37 13.45 35.26
CA ILE A 656 40.72 14.61 35.87
C ILE A 656 41.72 15.45 36.67
N PHE A 657 42.54 14.82 37.50
CA PHE A 657 43.55 15.51 38.30
C PHE A 657 44.57 16.23 37.42
N LYS A 658 45.00 15.60 36.33
CA LYS A 658 45.87 16.23 35.34
C LYS A 658 45.23 17.45 34.66
N CYS A 659 43.96 17.32 34.28
CA CYS A 659 43.21 18.37 33.59
C CYS A 659 42.91 19.57 34.51
N LEU A 660 42.55 19.32 35.76
CA LEU A 660 42.22 20.36 36.75
C LEU A 660 43.45 20.89 37.49
N ALA A 661 44.64 20.31 37.27
CA ALA A 661 45.91 20.62 37.98
C ALA A 661 45.79 20.47 39.50
N VAL A 662 45.19 19.38 39.98
CA VAL A 662 44.95 19.05 41.40
C VAL A 662 45.46 17.66 41.73
N ASN A 663 45.68 17.37 43.02
CA ASN A 663 46.23 16.08 43.44
C ASN A 663 45.33 15.27 44.37
N ARG A 664 44.16 15.84 44.71
CA ARG A 664 43.24 15.21 45.63
C ARG A 664 41.80 15.27 45.08
N ARG A 665 41.01 14.24 45.34
CA ARG A 665 39.65 14.09 44.91
C ARG A 665 38.74 15.25 45.38
N THR A 666 38.85 15.64 46.64
CA THR A 666 38.11 16.78 47.21
C THR A 666 38.47 18.11 46.55
N GLN A 667 39.74 18.28 46.18
CA GLN A 667 40.19 19.46 45.43
C GLN A 667 39.64 19.46 44.01
N ALA A 668 39.58 18.30 43.36
CA ALA A 668 39.02 18.18 42.02
C ALA A 668 37.55 18.59 41.98
N VAL A 669 36.76 18.15 42.95
CA VAL A 669 35.38 18.54 43.10
C VAL A 669 35.23 20.04 43.37
N ALA A 670 35.99 20.59 44.32
CA ALA A 670 35.96 22.02 44.65
C ALA A 670 36.35 22.89 43.44
N THR A 671 37.43 22.52 42.74
CA THR A 671 37.90 23.25 41.55
C THR A 671 36.86 23.16 40.40
N ALA A 672 36.20 22.02 40.22
CA ALA A 672 35.17 21.85 39.21
C ALA A 672 33.95 22.73 39.52
N ILE A 673 33.54 22.87 40.77
CA ILE A 673 32.47 23.78 41.21
C ILE A 673 32.88 25.25 40.98
N GLN A 674 34.09 25.64 41.40
CA GLN A 674 34.61 26.98 41.17
C GLN A 674 34.66 27.39 39.69
N ARG A 675 34.97 26.45 38.81
CA ARG A 675 35.02 26.68 37.37
C ARG A 675 33.64 26.56 36.70
N GLY A 676 32.56 26.37 37.43
CA GLY A 676 31.20 26.22 36.90
C GLY A 676 31.00 24.92 36.09
N LEU A 677 31.87 23.93 36.27
CA LEU A 677 31.82 22.63 35.60
C LEU A 677 30.88 21.65 36.31
N LEU A 678 30.56 21.89 37.58
CA LEU A 678 29.59 21.19 38.41
C LEU A 678 28.73 22.21 39.14
N HIS A 679 27.44 21.98 39.16
CA HIS A 679 26.47 22.81 39.89
C HIS A 679 25.96 22.11 41.14
#